data_9cbb6d3295e48b8090981c4d4866794b
#
_entry.id   9cbb6d3295e48b8090981c4d4866794b
#
_cell.length_a   1.000
_cell.length_b   1.000
_cell.length_c   1.000
_cell.angle_alpha   90.00
_cell.angle_beta   90.00
_cell.angle_gamma   90.00
#
_symmetry.space_group_name_H-M   'P 1'
#
loop_
_entity.id
_entity.type
_entity.pdbx_description
1 polymer ?
#
loop_
_entity_poly.entity_id
_entity_poly.type
_entity_poly.pdbx_seq_one_letter_code
_entity_poly.pdbx_strand_id
1 'polypeptide(L)'
;MLGLSLSVQAQTYENQFSRPLGDVLNDIQSRFQVRLKYDIDTVGKVLSYADFRIRPYSVEESLTNVLAPFDFKFVAQGGNLYKLKKSEYPRRTEADGKKLLGYLDTLYTDRTAWEQRKACLRKEIREKMGIDSILNKRVRDPKTIFSKIRKFEGYTVQNFALETLPGLYVCGSVYAPRTKGKHALIICPNGHFGGGRYREDQQQRMGTLARMGAICVDYDLFGWGESTLQVGAAAHWSSAAHVIQAMNGLSILDYLLSVRKDIDTSRIGVNGGSGGGTQTVLLTVLDERFTAAAPVVSLASHFDGGCESGTPIQLACGGTCNAEMAAMFAPMPQLIVSDGGDWTSSVPRLEYPYLQRVYGFYDAVGKIENVHLPKERHDFGLNKRNAVYDFFARVFNLDKTRLDESKITIEPEQALYSFGAKGELLPETAVRSFDQVAVYFDKPLFERLRSDLALEKKAADWVASLNLEDEKKAGYVTTLIYNHLRQVRDWHDTHPYTIIPEGINPQTGKKLSELDRQMIADSAMPAEVHDRLMKGLHKALTDEQVEAVLDRYTVGKVAFTLKGYHAIVPDLTREEEMHILSLLKQAREQAIDYKSMKQISAIFEIYKTQCEQYLNNNGRNWRQLFSSYVNQRKASKEKKTE
;
A
#
# COMPACT_ATOMS: atom_id res chain seq x y z
N MET A 1 62.03 -14.46 -8.69
CA MET A 1 61.23 -13.88 -7.57
C MET A 1 59.95 -13.35 -8.16
N LEU A 2 58.87 -14.10 -8.13
CA LEU A 2 57.52 -13.70 -8.53
C LEU A 2 56.83 -13.14 -7.27
N GLY A 3 56.64 -11.82 -7.23
CA GLY A 3 55.87 -11.18 -6.18
C GLY A 3 54.38 -11.38 -6.39
N LEU A 4 53.78 -12.25 -5.61
CA LEU A 4 52.31 -12.33 -5.44
C LEU A 4 51.88 -11.11 -4.61
N SER A 5 51.35 -10.10 -5.28
CA SER A 5 50.58 -9.03 -4.62
C SER A 5 49.21 -9.60 -4.19
N LEU A 6 49.10 -9.99 -2.94
CA LEU A 6 47.82 -10.22 -2.29
C LEU A 6 47.15 -8.86 -2.16
N SER A 7 46.21 -8.55 -3.08
CA SER A 7 45.26 -7.48 -2.88
C SER A 7 44.27 -7.92 -1.80
N VAL A 8 44.55 -7.51 -0.56
CA VAL A 8 43.54 -7.55 0.51
C VAL A 8 42.48 -6.52 0.12
N GLN A 9 41.43 -6.94 -0.58
CA GLN A 9 40.24 -6.14 -0.66
C GLN A 9 39.68 -5.98 0.77
N ALA A 10 39.68 -4.76 1.26
CA ALA A 10 39.00 -4.44 2.50
C ALA A 10 37.51 -4.84 2.30
N GLN A 11 37.09 -5.94 2.91
CA GLN A 11 35.69 -6.31 2.98
C GLN A 11 34.97 -5.20 3.77
N THR A 12 34.02 -4.56 3.12
CA THR A 12 33.12 -3.64 3.82
C THR A 12 32.37 -4.42 4.90
N TYR A 13 32.03 -3.77 6.01
CA TYR A 13 31.26 -4.38 7.13
C TYR A 13 29.97 -5.07 6.64
N GLU A 14 29.37 -4.57 5.56
CA GLU A 14 28.19 -5.15 4.91
C GLU A 14 28.46 -6.54 4.30
N ASN A 15 29.63 -6.79 3.74
CA ASN A 15 29.99 -8.08 3.15
C ASN A 15 30.19 -9.19 4.19
N GLN A 16 30.46 -8.84 5.44
CA GLN A 16 30.74 -9.79 6.52
C GLN A 16 29.55 -10.72 6.85
N PHE A 17 28.30 -10.25 6.58
CA PHE A 17 27.07 -10.99 6.87
C PHE A 17 26.30 -11.37 5.60
N SER A 18 26.94 -11.25 4.45
CA SER A 18 26.31 -11.57 3.16
C SER A 18 26.49 -13.03 2.82
N ARG A 19 25.40 -13.68 2.36
CA ARG A 19 25.40 -15.10 1.95
C ARG A 19 24.62 -15.27 0.65
N PRO A 20 25.03 -16.25 -0.22
CA PRO A 20 24.21 -16.60 -1.38
C PRO A 20 22.78 -16.98 -0.95
N LEU A 21 21.78 -16.48 -1.67
CA LEU A 21 20.37 -16.75 -1.35
C LEU A 21 20.05 -18.25 -1.31
N GLY A 22 20.63 -19.03 -2.23
CA GLY A 22 20.46 -20.48 -2.26
C GLY A 22 20.91 -21.16 -0.97
N ASP A 23 22.05 -20.74 -0.40
CA ASP A 23 22.60 -21.31 0.83
C ASP A 23 21.72 -20.95 2.04
N VAL A 24 21.18 -19.74 2.07
CA VAL A 24 20.25 -19.28 3.13
C VAL A 24 18.95 -20.06 3.07
N LEU A 25 18.42 -20.34 1.87
CA LEU A 25 17.21 -21.13 1.70
C LEU A 25 17.42 -22.59 2.09
N ASN A 26 18.59 -23.17 1.79
CA ASN A 26 18.96 -24.51 2.25
C ASN A 26 19.07 -24.59 3.79
N ASP A 27 19.62 -23.55 4.40
CA ASP A 27 19.70 -23.44 5.86
C ASP A 27 18.28 -23.39 6.49
N ILE A 28 17.37 -22.61 5.92
CA ILE A 28 15.97 -22.58 6.36
C ILE A 28 15.30 -23.95 6.22
N GLN A 29 15.48 -24.65 5.09
CA GLN A 29 14.95 -26.01 4.91
C GLN A 29 15.44 -26.96 6.02
N SER A 30 16.73 -26.90 6.32
CA SER A 30 17.36 -27.77 7.32
C SER A 30 16.92 -27.44 8.75
N ARG A 31 16.88 -26.16 9.10
CA ARG A 31 16.52 -25.71 10.47
C ARG A 31 15.06 -25.98 10.81
N PHE A 32 14.16 -25.77 9.86
CA PHE A 32 12.71 -25.87 10.11
C PHE A 32 12.11 -27.19 9.60
N GLN A 33 12.92 -28.10 9.05
CA GLN A 33 12.46 -29.37 8.48
C GLN A 33 11.35 -29.17 7.44
N VAL A 34 11.48 -28.14 6.59
CA VAL A 34 10.55 -27.80 5.53
C VAL A 34 11.12 -28.08 4.15
N ARG A 35 10.25 -28.16 3.15
CA ARG A 35 10.62 -28.30 1.74
C ARG A 35 10.25 -27.03 0.99
N LEU A 36 11.19 -26.51 0.20
CA LEU A 36 10.98 -25.36 -0.66
C LEU A 36 10.93 -25.80 -2.12
N LYS A 37 9.86 -25.42 -2.84
CA LYS A 37 9.79 -25.48 -4.30
C LYS A 37 10.10 -24.12 -4.87
N TYR A 38 11.03 -24.07 -5.81
CA TYR A 38 11.48 -22.82 -6.42
C TYR A 38 10.77 -22.57 -7.74
N ASP A 39 10.15 -21.43 -7.86
CA ASP A 39 9.65 -20.83 -9.11
C ASP A 39 10.32 -19.44 -9.27
N ILE A 40 11.57 -19.37 -8.84
CA ILE A 40 12.41 -18.18 -8.81
C ILE A 40 13.86 -18.57 -9.16
N ASP A 41 14.57 -17.63 -9.76
CA ASP A 41 16.01 -17.77 -9.97
C ASP A 41 16.77 -17.23 -8.76
N THR A 42 17.56 -18.10 -8.12
CA THR A 42 18.41 -17.77 -6.96
C THR A 42 19.86 -17.58 -7.31
N VAL A 43 20.25 -17.85 -8.58
CA VAL A 43 21.65 -17.80 -9.02
C VAL A 43 22.17 -16.37 -8.98
N GLY A 44 23.35 -16.18 -8.45
CA GLY A 44 24.00 -14.88 -8.35
C GLY A 44 23.36 -13.88 -7.37
N LYS A 45 22.30 -14.27 -6.65
CA LYS A 45 21.66 -13.42 -5.66
C LYS A 45 22.35 -13.58 -4.31
N VAL A 46 22.83 -12.48 -3.77
CA VAL A 46 23.49 -12.40 -2.45
C VAL A 46 22.62 -11.61 -1.50
N LEU A 47 22.30 -12.22 -0.36
CA LEU A 47 21.46 -11.64 0.68
C LEU A 47 22.34 -10.99 1.74
N SER A 48 22.23 -9.68 1.89
CA SER A 48 22.87 -8.94 2.98
C SER A 48 22.21 -9.24 4.31
N TYR A 49 23.01 -9.30 5.37
CA TYR A 49 22.55 -9.58 6.74
C TYR A 49 21.76 -10.89 6.86
N ALA A 50 22.13 -11.91 6.10
CA ALA A 50 21.38 -13.16 5.92
C ALA A 50 20.99 -13.84 7.25
N ASP A 51 21.96 -13.98 8.18
CA ASP A 51 21.72 -14.68 9.44
C ASP A 51 20.76 -13.93 10.38
N PHE A 52 20.69 -12.60 10.25
CA PHE A 52 19.79 -11.76 11.02
C PHE A 52 18.35 -11.74 10.48
N ARG A 53 18.14 -12.30 9.27
CA ARG A 53 16.82 -12.40 8.65
C ARG A 53 16.10 -13.69 9.01
N ILE A 54 16.82 -14.69 9.53
CA ILE A 54 16.26 -15.98 9.92
C ILE A 54 15.74 -15.89 11.36
N ARG A 55 14.46 -16.24 11.56
CA ARG A 55 13.83 -16.31 12.87
C ARG A 55 13.90 -17.71 13.42
N PRO A 56 14.48 -17.93 14.61
CA PRO A 56 14.62 -19.30 15.15
C PRO A 56 13.28 -19.97 15.46
N TYR A 57 12.18 -19.22 15.49
CA TYR A 57 10.84 -19.66 15.92
C TYR A 57 9.79 -19.64 14.79
N SER A 58 10.08 -19.10 13.60
CA SER A 58 9.10 -18.96 12.53
C SER A 58 9.73 -19.11 11.15
N VAL A 59 9.30 -20.13 10.41
CA VAL A 59 9.72 -20.34 9.02
C VAL A 59 9.12 -19.27 8.09
N GLU A 60 7.87 -18.89 8.31
CA GLU A 60 7.16 -17.90 7.49
C GLU A 60 7.80 -16.52 7.60
N GLU A 61 8.12 -16.08 8.81
CA GLU A 61 8.84 -14.83 9.01
C GLU A 61 10.23 -14.86 8.39
N SER A 62 10.95 -15.97 8.55
CA SER A 62 12.26 -16.19 7.94
C SER A 62 12.18 -16.08 6.42
N LEU A 63 11.24 -16.80 5.80
CA LEU A 63 11.03 -16.74 4.37
C LEU A 63 10.63 -15.35 3.89
N THR A 64 9.76 -14.67 4.61
CA THR A 64 9.38 -13.28 4.29
C THR A 64 10.61 -12.36 4.28
N ASN A 65 11.41 -12.40 5.34
CA ASN A 65 12.58 -11.53 5.49
C ASN A 65 13.68 -11.81 4.47
N VAL A 66 13.85 -13.07 4.09
CA VAL A 66 14.89 -13.55 3.16
C VAL A 66 14.52 -13.27 1.70
N LEU A 67 13.24 -13.39 1.37
CA LEU A 67 12.74 -13.29 -0.01
C LEU A 67 12.42 -11.85 -0.43
N ALA A 68 11.94 -11.04 0.51
CA ALA A 68 11.51 -9.67 0.22
C ALA A 68 12.55 -8.79 -0.48
N PRO A 69 13.86 -8.82 -0.16
CA PRO A 69 14.87 -8.03 -0.84
C PRO A 69 15.03 -8.29 -2.34
N PHE A 70 14.52 -9.42 -2.81
CA PHE A 70 14.59 -9.83 -4.22
C PHE A 70 13.23 -9.77 -4.92
N ASP A 71 12.23 -9.14 -4.30
CA ASP A 71 10.85 -9.18 -4.77
C ASP A 71 10.31 -10.61 -4.95
N PHE A 72 10.72 -11.50 -4.04
CA PHE A 72 10.22 -12.84 -3.94
C PHE A 72 9.27 -12.98 -2.76
N LYS A 73 8.40 -13.96 -2.83
CA LYS A 73 7.48 -14.38 -1.77
C LYS A 73 7.36 -15.89 -1.73
N PHE A 74 6.73 -16.38 -0.69
CA PHE A 74 6.36 -17.80 -0.60
C PHE A 74 4.83 -17.96 -0.54
N VAL A 75 4.39 -19.18 -0.86
CA VAL A 75 3.02 -19.65 -0.67
C VAL A 75 3.09 -21.00 0.02
N ALA A 76 2.47 -21.12 1.19
CA ALA A 76 2.32 -22.39 1.87
C ALA A 76 1.40 -23.31 1.06
N GLN A 77 1.85 -24.57 0.86
CA GLN A 77 1.12 -25.58 0.06
C GLN A 77 0.45 -26.65 0.93
N GLY A 78 0.46 -26.44 2.26
CA GLY A 78 0.06 -27.44 3.24
C GLY A 78 1.21 -28.37 3.67
N GLY A 79 1.13 -28.93 4.88
CA GLY A 79 2.25 -29.61 5.51
C GLY A 79 3.48 -28.70 5.61
N ASN A 80 4.66 -29.26 5.50
CA ASN A 80 5.91 -28.50 5.58
C ASN A 80 6.42 -28.09 4.16
N LEU A 81 5.51 -27.78 3.22
CA LEU A 81 5.87 -27.44 1.85
C LEU A 81 5.55 -25.97 1.54
N TYR A 82 6.56 -25.25 1.06
CA TYR A 82 6.44 -23.85 0.63
C TYR A 82 6.89 -23.68 -0.82
N LYS A 83 6.09 -23.00 -1.63
CA LYS A 83 6.44 -22.62 -3.00
C LYS A 83 6.95 -21.18 -3.03
N LEU A 84 8.17 -20.96 -3.53
CA LEU A 84 8.79 -19.66 -3.68
C LEU A 84 8.47 -19.09 -5.05
N LYS A 85 8.05 -17.82 -5.11
CA LYS A 85 7.60 -17.13 -6.33
C LYS A 85 8.14 -15.71 -6.39
N LYS A 86 8.08 -15.08 -7.57
CA LYS A 86 8.24 -13.63 -7.68
C LYS A 86 7.05 -12.93 -7.02
N SER A 87 7.32 -11.79 -6.40
CA SER A 87 6.28 -10.88 -5.92
C SER A 87 5.56 -10.24 -7.11
N GLU A 88 4.28 -10.02 -6.99
CA GLU A 88 3.46 -9.40 -8.02
C GLU A 88 3.62 -7.87 -8.07
N TYR A 89 4.16 -7.32 -7.01
CA TYR A 89 4.39 -5.90 -6.86
C TYR A 89 5.89 -5.63 -6.83
N PRO A 90 6.53 -5.35 -7.97
CA PRO A 90 7.92 -4.90 -7.95
C PRO A 90 7.98 -3.62 -7.13
N ARG A 91 8.77 -3.63 -6.09
CA ARG A 91 9.11 -2.42 -5.34
C ARG A 91 9.96 -1.54 -6.23
N ARG A 92 9.88 -0.23 -6.03
CA ARG A 92 10.91 0.66 -6.58
C ARG A 92 12.26 0.22 -6.00
N THR A 93 13.30 0.33 -6.79
CA THR A 93 14.64 0.01 -6.37
C THR A 93 15.26 1.16 -5.58
N GLU A 94 16.28 0.88 -4.77
CA GLU A 94 17.08 1.92 -4.11
C GLU A 94 17.69 2.91 -5.14
N ALA A 95 18.04 2.41 -6.34
CA ALA A 95 18.52 3.25 -7.43
C ALA A 95 17.47 4.26 -7.91
N ASP A 96 16.20 3.89 -7.93
CA ASP A 96 15.09 4.80 -8.27
C ASP A 96 14.87 5.83 -7.16
N GLY A 97 15.00 5.43 -5.90
CA GLY A 97 14.98 6.35 -4.76
C GLY A 97 16.10 7.38 -4.85
N LYS A 98 17.32 6.95 -5.18
CA LYS A 98 18.46 7.84 -5.40
C LYS A 98 18.21 8.84 -6.53
N LYS A 99 17.65 8.40 -7.65
CA LYS A 99 17.27 9.28 -8.77
C LYS A 99 16.23 10.31 -8.35
N LEU A 100 15.21 9.88 -7.58
CA LEU A 100 14.17 10.78 -7.09
C LEU A 100 14.74 11.83 -6.15
N LEU A 101 15.55 11.45 -5.15
CA LEU A 101 16.17 12.41 -4.25
C LEU A 101 17.11 13.37 -4.99
N GLY A 102 17.90 12.87 -5.98
CA GLY A 102 18.71 13.72 -6.84
C GLY A 102 17.89 14.71 -7.67
N TYR A 103 16.70 14.31 -8.13
CA TYR A 103 15.78 15.24 -8.80
C TYR A 103 15.24 16.30 -7.81
N LEU A 104 14.79 15.88 -6.63
CA LEU A 104 14.28 16.78 -5.59
C LEU A 104 15.37 17.80 -5.17
N ASP A 105 16.62 17.39 -5.11
CA ASP A 105 17.77 18.27 -4.83
C ASP A 105 17.92 19.42 -5.84
N THR A 106 17.44 19.25 -7.05
CA THR A 106 17.47 20.32 -8.08
C THR A 106 16.34 21.33 -7.92
N LEU A 107 15.27 21.00 -7.21
CA LEU A 107 14.10 21.86 -7.06
C LEU A 107 14.30 22.98 -6.03
N TYR A 108 15.18 22.78 -5.06
CA TYR A 108 15.48 23.74 -3.99
C TYR A 108 16.91 23.60 -3.50
N THR A 109 17.65 24.71 -3.58
CA THR A 109 19.07 24.79 -3.22
C THR A 109 19.31 25.65 -1.98
N ASP A 110 18.28 26.33 -1.50
CA ASP A 110 18.33 27.21 -0.33
C ASP A 110 17.01 27.16 0.46
N ARG A 111 17.02 27.85 1.62
CA ARG A 111 15.86 27.90 2.51
C ARG A 111 14.62 28.51 1.86
N THR A 112 14.78 29.55 1.03
CA THR A 112 13.64 30.24 0.42
C THR A 112 12.92 29.33 -0.58
N ALA A 113 13.66 28.69 -1.47
CA ALA A 113 13.11 27.73 -2.42
C ALA A 113 12.49 26.52 -1.70
N TRP A 114 13.12 26.06 -0.63
CA TRP A 114 12.58 24.97 0.19
C TRP A 114 11.24 25.35 0.86
N GLU A 115 11.12 26.51 1.47
CA GLU A 115 9.86 26.95 2.10
C GLU A 115 8.72 27.09 1.07
N GLN A 116 9.03 27.55 -0.14
CA GLN A 116 8.06 27.55 -1.24
C GLN A 116 7.61 26.13 -1.62
N ARG A 117 8.58 25.22 -1.79
CA ARG A 117 8.28 23.80 -2.08
C ARG A 117 7.45 23.17 -0.97
N LYS A 118 7.83 23.38 0.29
CA LYS A 118 7.14 22.88 1.49
C LYS A 118 5.69 23.36 1.54
N ALA A 119 5.45 24.64 1.28
CA ALA A 119 4.11 25.22 1.27
C ALA A 119 3.23 24.61 0.14
N CYS A 120 3.79 24.53 -1.08
CA CYS A 120 3.11 23.91 -2.22
C CYS A 120 2.79 22.43 -1.95
N LEU A 121 3.77 21.66 -1.47
CA LEU A 121 3.59 20.23 -1.19
C LEU A 121 2.56 20.00 -0.08
N ARG A 122 2.60 20.77 1.01
CA ARG A 122 1.59 20.68 2.08
C ARG A 122 0.19 20.95 1.54
N LYS A 123 0.02 21.99 0.72
CA LYS A 123 -1.26 22.29 0.08
C LYS A 123 -1.72 21.13 -0.79
N GLU A 124 -0.86 20.62 -1.65
CA GLU A 124 -1.17 19.50 -2.54
C GLU A 124 -1.56 18.23 -1.77
N ILE A 125 -0.81 17.88 -0.71
CA ILE A 125 -1.14 16.74 0.15
C ILE A 125 -2.53 16.91 0.77
N ARG A 126 -2.84 18.08 1.35
CA ARG A 126 -4.15 18.35 1.97
C ARG A 126 -5.29 18.26 0.95
N GLU A 127 -5.10 18.82 -0.25
CA GLU A 127 -6.08 18.77 -1.33
C GLU A 127 -6.31 17.35 -1.84
N LYS A 128 -5.23 16.59 -2.11
CA LYS A 128 -5.33 15.21 -2.61
C LYS A 128 -5.92 14.24 -1.59
N MET A 129 -5.69 14.47 -0.31
CA MET A 129 -6.34 13.75 0.77
C MET A 129 -7.80 14.15 0.99
N GLY A 130 -8.19 15.36 0.61
CA GLY A 130 -9.47 15.95 1.02
C GLY A 130 -9.58 16.12 2.54
N ILE A 131 -8.44 16.24 3.24
CA ILE A 131 -8.38 16.18 4.71
C ILE A 131 -9.15 17.33 5.37
N ASP A 132 -9.12 18.52 4.80
CA ASP A 132 -9.82 19.69 5.36
C ASP A 132 -11.33 19.49 5.34
N SER A 133 -11.86 18.91 4.28
CA SER A 133 -13.29 18.60 4.18
C SER A 133 -13.72 17.60 5.25
N ILE A 134 -12.95 16.51 5.44
CA ILE A 134 -13.31 15.50 6.45
C ILE A 134 -13.13 16.02 7.88
N LEU A 135 -12.09 16.82 8.14
CA LEU A 135 -11.89 17.47 9.44
C LEU A 135 -13.04 18.41 9.83
N ASN A 136 -13.63 19.10 8.84
CA ASN A 136 -14.79 19.97 9.07
C ASN A 136 -16.09 19.19 9.38
N LYS A 137 -16.15 17.91 9.06
CA LYS A 137 -17.29 17.01 9.33
C LYS A 137 -17.18 16.26 10.65
N ARG A 138 -16.07 16.45 11.38
CA ARG A 138 -15.87 15.83 12.71
C ARG A 138 -16.95 16.26 13.71
N VAL A 139 -17.22 15.38 14.64
CA VAL A 139 -18.12 15.68 15.77
C VAL A 139 -17.49 16.78 16.63
N ARG A 140 -18.24 17.87 16.87
CA ARG A 140 -17.74 19.02 17.66
C ARG A 140 -17.68 18.73 19.16
N ASP A 141 -18.64 17.97 19.66
CA ASP A 141 -18.70 17.49 21.05
C ASP A 141 -18.71 15.97 21.04
N PRO A 142 -17.53 15.34 20.92
CA PRO A 142 -17.42 13.91 20.68
C PRO A 142 -17.84 13.11 21.90
N LYS A 143 -18.74 12.16 21.68
CA LYS A 143 -19.02 11.13 22.69
C LYS A 143 -17.78 10.28 22.86
N THR A 144 -17.39 10.07 24.10
CA THR A 144 -16.22 9.27 24.43
C THR A 144 -16.61 8.21 25.46
N ILE A 145 -16.34 6.96 25.13
CA ILE A 145 -16.50 5.83 26.02
C ILE A 145 -15.15 5.61 26.71
N PHE A 146 -15.13 5.55 28.02
CA PHE A 146 -13.92 5.29 28.78
C PHE A 146 -14.05 4.03 29.60
N SER A 147 -12.99 3.23 29.64
CA SER A 147 -12.85 2.18 30.64
C SER A 147 -12.53 2.78 32.03
N LYS A 148 -12.63 1.95 33.07
CA LYS A 148 -12.06 2.31 34.38
C LYS A 148 -10.56 2.52 34.26
N ILE A 149 -10.01 3.51 34.98
CA ILE A 149 -8.57 3.75 35.05
C ILE A 149 -7.93 2.61 35.83
N ARG A 150 -7.00 1.92 35.20
CA ARG A 150 -6.15 0.89 35.81
C ARG A 150 -4.85 1.52 36.27
N LYS A 151 -4.40 1.18 37.47
CA LYS A 151 -3.22 1.80 38.10
C LYS A 151 -2.10 0.77 38.20
N PHE A 152 -0.93 1.13 37.71
CA PHE A 152 0.27 0.33 37.72
C PHE A 152 1.43 1.06 38.40
N GLU A 153 2.61 0.44 38.49
CA GLU A 153 3.80 1.05 39.08
C GLU A 153 4.28 2.27 38.26
N GLY A 154 3.96 3.46 38.73
CA GLY A 154 4.37 4.73 38.12
C GLY A 154 3.50 5.25 36.99
N TYR A 155 2.52 4.48 36.52
CA TYR A 155 1.63 4.89 35.43
C TYR A 155 0.19 4.38 35.58
N THR A 156 -0.70 4.86 34.73
CA THR A 156 -2.09 4.41 34.60
C THR A 156 -2.39 4.08 33.16
N VAL A 157 -3.39 3.21 32.94
CA VAL A 157 -3.95 2.91 31.61
C VAL A 157 -5.46 3.12 31.62
N GLN A 158 -5.97 3.77 30.58
CA GLN A 158 -7.40 3.94 30.36
C GLN A 158 -7.72 3.78 28.88
N ASN A 159 -8.57 2.81 28.54
CA ASN A 159 -9.03 2.67 27.16
C ASN A 159 -10.10 3.73 26.85
N PHE A 160 -10.17 4.10 25.59
CA PHE A 160 -11.20 5.01 25.11
C PHE A 160 -11.73 4.59 23.73
N ALA A 161 -12.97 4.95 23.44
CA ALA A 161 -13.50 5.02 22.09
C ALA A 161 -14.04 6.44 21.88
N LEU A 162 -13.40 7.17 20.97
CA LEU A 162 -13.70 8.58 20.65
C LEU A 162 -14.49 8.65 19.34
N GLU A 163 -15.68 9.26 19.37
CA GLU A 163 -16.47 9.52 18.17
C GLU A 163 -15.82 10.62 17.33
N THR A 164 -15.26 10.28 16.18
CA THR A 164 -14.54 11.21 15.31
C THR A 164 -15.40 11.78 14.18
N LEU A 165 -16.21 10.93 13.55
CA LEU A 165 -17.32 11.31 12.68
C LEU A 165 -18.63 10.78 13.28
N PRO A 166 -19.81 11.33 12.89
CA PRO A 166 -21.07 10.83 13.45
C PRO A 166 -21.20 9.29 13.31
N GLY A 167 -21.21 8.61 14.43
CA GLY A 167 -21.27 7.15 14.53
C GLY A 167 -19.94 6.41 14.27
N LEU A 168 -18.86 7.07 13.88
CA LEU A 168 -17.56 6.45 13.71
C LEU A 168 -16.66 6.72 14.92
N TYR A 169 -16.20 5.66 15.54
CA TYR A 169 -15.33 5.71 16.73
C TYR A 169 -13.93 5.21 16.43
N VAL A 170 -12.92 5.89 16.95
CA VAL A 170 -11.56 5.38 17.05
C VAL A 170 -11.31 4.85 18.45
N CYS A 171 -10.82 3.62 18.55
CA CYS A 171 -10.48 2.96 19.82
C CYS A 171 -8.99 3.08 20.10
N GLY A 172 -8.65 3.24 21.39
CA GLY A 172 -7.26 3.38 21.80
C GLY A 172 -7.09 3.28 23.30
N SER A 173 -5.85 3.50 23.76
CA SER A 173 -5.50 3.52 25.19
C SER A 173 -4.63 4.74 25.51
N VAL A 174 -4.95 5.39 26.62
CA VAL A 174 -4.14 6.47 27.21
C VAL A 174 -3.30 5.88 28.33
N TYR A 175 -2.00 5.99 28.20
CA TYR A 175 -1.01 5.69 29.24
C TYR A 175 -0.55 7.01 29.83
N ALA A 176 -0.73 7.22 31.12
CA ALA A 176 -0.42 8.49 31.76
C ALA A 176 0.42 8.32 33.02
N PRO A 177 1.35 9.25 33.30
CA PRO A 177 2.16 9.20 34.52
C PRO A 177 1.29 9.41 35.78
N ARG A 178 1.73 8.86 36.91
CA ARG A 178 1.11 9.10 38.21
C ARG A 178 1.70 10.30 38.95
N THR A 179 2.62 11.01 38.33
CA THR A 179 3.20 12.25 38.87
C THR A 179 2.27 13.43 38.65
N LYS A 180 2.38 14.44 39.50
CA LYS A 180 1.65 15.71 39.34
C LYS A 180 2.39 16.66 38.40
N GLY A 181 1.67 17.59 37.81
CA GLY A 181 2.24 18.66 36.98
C GLY A 181 1.86 18.55 35.52
N LYS A 182 2.60 19.28 34.67
CA LYS A 182 2.43 19.27 33.23
C LYS A 182 3.31 18.20 32.59
N HIS A 183 2.73 17.45 31.67
CA HIS A 183 3.36 16.32 30.99
C HIS A 183 3.46 16.54 29.49
N ALA A 184 4.51 16.05 28.86
CA ALA A 184 4.55 15.93 27.41
C ALA A 184 3.43 15.00 26.93
N LEU A 185 2.91 15.24 25.73
CA LEU A 185 1.97 14.33 25.05
C LEU A 185 2.68 13.66 23.88
N ILE A 186 2.56 12.36 23.73
CA ILE A 186 3.08 11.62 22.58
C ILE A 186 1.94 10.83 21.94
N ILE A 187 1.58 11.17 20.71
CA ILE A 187 0.63 10.42 19.88
C ILE A 187 1.37 9.25 19.24
N CYS A 188 0.85 8.04 19.40
CA CYS A 188 1.56 6.82 19.01
C CYS A 188 0.73 5.98 18.03
N PRO A 189 0.64 6.37 16.75
CA PRO A 189 -0.05 5.57 15.73
C PRO A 189 0.57 4.18 15.60
N ASN A 190 -0.27 3.17 15.44
CA ASN A 190 0.16 1.79 15.26
C ASN A 190 0.57 1.50 13.81
N GLY A 191 1.51 0.55 13.66
CA GLY A 191 1.85 -0.07 12.39
C GLY A 191 1.13 -1.42 12.19
N HIS A 192 1.38 -2.06 11.04
CA HIS A 192 0.78 -3.35 10.65
C HIS A 192 1.47 -4.55 11.29
N PHE A 193 1.94 -4.40 12.50
CA PHE A 193 2.47 -5.54 13.25
C PHE A 193 1.30 -6.36 13.81
N GLY A 194 1.34 -7.68 13.65
CA GLY A 194 0.30 -8.58 14.15
C GLY A 194 -0.02 -8.32 15.63
N GLY A 195 -1.31 -8.28 15.97
CA GLY A 195 -1.77 -7.93 17.32
C GLY A 195 -1.92 -6.43 17.60
N GLY A 196 -1.54 -5.53 16.68
CA GLY A 196 -1.78 -4.09 16.80
C GLY A 196 -1.33 -3.49 18.14
N ARG A 197 -2.19 -2.69 18.78
CA ARG A 197 -1.89 -2.04 20.07
C ARG A 197 -1.85 -3.00 21.28
N TYR A 198 -2.31 -4.24 21.10
CA TYR A 198 -2.37 -5.23 22.19
C TYR A 198 -1.03 -5.94 22.45
N ARG A 199 -0.05 -5.78 21.53
CA ARG A 199 1.26 -6.44 21.61
C ARG A 199 2.04 -6.04 22.86
N GLU A 200 2.85 -6.95 23.35
CA GLU A 200 3.74 -6.74 24.49
C GLU A 200 4.70 -5.55 24.27
N ASP A 201 5.42 -5.52 23.16
CA ASP A 201 6.39 -4.45 22.84
C ASP A 201 5.72 -3.06 22.71
N GLN A 202 4.46 -3.01 22.27
CA GLN A 202 3.68 -1.79 22.23
C GLN A 202 3.33 -1.33 23.65
N GLN A 203 2.81 -2.23 24.50
CA GLN A 203 2.49 -1.91 25.88
C GLN A 203 3.75 -1.52 26.69
N GLN A 204 4.88 -2.22 26.48
CA GLN A 204 6.18 -1.86 27.07
C GLN A 204 6.56 -0.43 26.72
N ARG A 205 6.49 -0.07 25.44
CA ARG A 205 6.82 1.28 24.99
C ARG A 205 5.93 2.34 25.61
N MET A 206 4.62 2.13 25.56
CA MET A 206 3.64 3.09 26.08
C MET A 206 3.79 3.27 27.61
N GLY A 207 3.86 2.17 28.33
CA GLY A 207 4.01 2.19 29.80
C GLY A 207 5.32 2.79 30.27
N THR A 208 6.44 2.50 29.56
CA THR A 208 7.76 3.05 29.89
C THR A 208 7.80 4.56 29.68
N LEU A 209 7.34 5.07 28.55
CA LEU A 209 7.26 6.52 28.31
C LEU A 209 6.35 7.21 29.34
N ALA A 210 5.26 6.55 29.75
CA ALA A 210 4.38 7.09 30.78
C ALA A 210 5.07 7.10 32.16
N ARG A 211 5.82 6.08 32.52
CA ARG A 211 6.64 6.09 33.76
C ARG A 211 7.70 7.19 33.74
N MET A 212 8.28 7.45 32.57
CA MET A 212 9.27 8.52 32.39
C MET A 212 8.65 9.93 32.44
N GLY A 213 7.31 10.05 32.39
CA GLY A 213 6.59 11.31 32.60
C GLY A 213 5.85 11.86 31.39
N ALA A 214 5.66 11.10 30.30
CA ALA A 214 4.84 11.49 29.16
C ALA A 214 3.43 10.91 29.25
N ILE A 215 2.44 11.60 28.71
CA ILE A 215 1.13 11.03 28.39
C ILE A 215 1.27 10.43 26.99
N CYS A 216 1.05 9.13 26.84
CA CYS A 216 1.16 8.43 25.57
C CYS A 216 -0.21 7.89 25.16
N VAL A 217 -0.52 7.98 23.88
CA VAL A 217 -1.81 7.54 23.34
C VAL A 217 -1.58 6.71 22.10
N ASP A 218 -2.01 5.46 22.16
CA ASP A 218 -2.10 4.61 20.97
C ASP A 218 -3.55 4.44 20.53
N TYR A 219 -3.74 4.04 19.28
CA TYR A 219 -5.07 3.83 18.70
C TYR A 219 -5.03 2.83 17.55
N ASP A 220 -6.18 2.19 17.30
CA ASP A 220 -6.32 1.21 16.25
C ASP A 220 -6.21 1.86 14.86
N LEU A 221 -5.58 1.15 13.93
CA LEU A 221 -5.65 1.47 12.52
C LEU A 221 -7.10 1.31 12.01
N PHE A 222 -7.49 2.09 11.02
CA PHE A 222 -8.81 1.95 10.40
C PHE A 222 -8.94 0.58 9.71
N GLY A 223 -10.00 -0.15 10.02
CA GLY A 223 -10.18 -1.53 9.57
C GLY A 223 -9.32 -2.58 10.29
N TRP A 224 -8.70 -2.24 11.45
CA TRP A 224 -7.95 -3.14 12.33
C TRP A 224 -8.44 -3.04 13.77
N GLY A 225 -8.09 -4.02 14.61
CA GLY A 225 -8.49 -4.04 15.99
C GLY A 225 -10.02 -3.90 16.15
N GLU A 226 -10.47 -3.08 17.08
CA GLU A 226 -11.91 -2.85 17.31
C GLU A 226 -12.59 -2.03 16.20
N SER A 227 -11.83 -1.35 15.31
CA SER A 227 -12.38 -0.70 14.13
C SER A 227 -13.10 -1.69 13.19
N THR A 228 -12.68 -2.96 13.19
CA THR A 228 -13.32 -4.02 12.40
C THR A 228 -14.78 -4.27 12.78
N LEU A 229 -15.17 -3.99 14.02
CA LEU A 229 -16.56 -4.11 14.49
C LEU A 229 -17.50 -3.09 13.81
N GLN A 230 -16.94 -2.03 13.27
CA GLN A 230 -17.68 -0.95 12.62
C GLN A 230 -17.64 -1.05 11.11
N VAL A 231 -16.47 -1.26 10.51
CA VAL A 231 -16.27 -1.12 9.07
C VAL A 231 -15.76 -2.38 8.37
N GLY A 232 -15.46 -3.43 9.15
CA GLY A 232 -14.83 -4.64 8.63
C GLY A 232 -13.35 -4.45 8.27
N ALA A 233 -12.63 -5.55 8.09
CA ALA A 233 -11.19 -5.54 7.79
C ALA A 233 -10.88 -5.02 6.37
N ALA A 234 -11.78 -5.26 5.40
CA ALA A 234 -11.60 -4.82 4.01
C ALA A 234 -11.50 -3.28 3.87
N ALA A 235 -12.09 -2.52 4.79
CA ALA A 235 -12.01 -1.05 4.79
C ALA A 235 -10.57 -0.53 4.94
N HIS A 236 -9.68 -1.33 5.50
CA HIS A 236 -8.26 -1.00 5.65
C HIS A 236 -7.54 -0.79 4.30
N TRP A 237 -7.98 -1.49 3.28
CA TRP A 237 -7.38 -1.45 1.94
C TRP A 237 -7.91 -0.31 1.07
N SER A 238 -8.89 0.43 1.57
CA SER A 238 -9.47 1.56 0.85
C SER A 238 -8.55 2.78 0.85
N SER A 239 -8.67 3.61 -0.18
CA SER A 239 -7.96 4.90 -0.24
C SER A 239 -8.36 5.88 0.87
N ALA A 240 -9.49 5.63 1.56
CA ALA A 240 -9.93 6.38 2.73
C ALA A 240 -9.12 6.08 3.99
N ALA A 241 -8.50 4.91 4.08
CA ALA A 241 -7.85 4.46 5.31
C ALA A 241 -6.81 5.47 5.83
N HIS A 242 -5.90 5.95 4.99
CA HIS A 242 -4.91 6.96 5.36
C HIS A 242 -5.55 8.28 5.82
N VAL A 243 -6.58 8.73 5.12
CA VAL A 243 -7.28 9.98 5.46
C VAL A 243 -7.97 9.86 6.81
N ILE A 244 -8.67 8.75 7.05
CA ILE A 244 -9.36 8.49 8.32
C ILE A 244 -8.36 8.31 9.46
N GLN A 245 -7.27 7.60 9.25
CA GLN A 245 -6.23 7.42 10.27
C GLN A 245 -5.58 8.76 10.66
N ALA A 246 -5.28 9.61 9.68
CA ALA A 246 -4.77 10.96 9.95
C ALA A 246 -5.80 11.81 10.69
N MET A 247 -7.07 11.80 10.24
CA MET A 247 -8.17 12.48 10.92
C MET A 247 -8.33 11.99 12.37
N ASN A 248 -8.27 10.67 12.59
CA ASN A 248 -8.36 10.08 13.93
C ASN A 248 -7.23 10.57 14.84
N GLY A 249 -5.99 10.57 14.37
CA GLY A 249 -4.84 11.07 15.12
C GLY A 249 -4.98 12.55 15.51
N LEU A 250 -5.42 13.39 14.56
CA LEU A 250 -5.70 14.82 14.82
C LEU A 250 -6.89 15.02 15.75
N SER A 251 -7.93 14.20 15.65
CA SER A 251 -9.09 14.27 16.53
C SER A 251 -8.75 13.87 17.96
N ILE A 252 -7.92 12.86 18.14
CA ILE A 252 -7.40 12.47 19.47
C ILE A 252 -6.57 13.62 20.06
N LEU A 253 -5.68 14.23 19.26
CA LEU A 253 -4.90 15.38 19.70
C LEU A 253 -5.79 16.53 20.16
N ASP A 254 -6.76 16.95 19.34
CA ASP A 254 -7.69 18.03 19.65
C ASP A 254 -8.49 17.73 20.93
N TYR A 255 -9.03 16.52 21.01
CA TYR A 255 -9.82 16.09 22.17
C TYR A 255 -9.00 16.14 23.47
N LEU A 256 -7.82 15.55 23.47
CA LEU A 256 -6.97 15.52 24.67
C LEU A 256 -6.54 16.91 25.11
N LEU A 257 -6.19 17.80 24.18
CA LEU A 257 -5.87 19.19 24.49
C LEU A 257 -7.06 19.96 25.06
N SER A 258 -8.28 19.60 24.68
CA SER A 258 -9.50 20.24 25.20
C SER A 258 -9.85 19.80 26.63
N VAL A 259 -9.69 18.51 26.94
CA VAL A 259 -10.16 17.92 28.22
C VAL A 259 -9.07 17.79 29.27
N ARG A 260 -7.79 17.65 28.90
CA ARG A 260 -6.68 17.44 29.83
C ARG A 260 -5.90 18.72 30.09
N LYS A 261 -5.98 19.19 31.32
CA LYS A 261 -5.24 20.40 31.74
C LYS A 261 -3.79 20.11 32.17
N ASP A 262 -3.41 18.86 32.29
CA ASP A 262 -2.07 18.38 32.66
C ASP A 262 -1.14 18.16 31.45
N ILE A 263 -1.55 18.48 30.24
CA ILE A 263 -0.70 18.47 29.04
C ILE A 263 0.11 19.78 28.95
N ASP A 264 1.40 19.65 28.63
CA ASP A 264 2.26 20.74 28.24
C ASP A 264 2.23 20.88 26.71
N THR A 265 1.54 21.93 26.23
CA THR A 265 1.35 22.16 24.80
C THR A 265 2.62 22.54 24.04
N SER A 266 3.72 22.82 24.74
CA SER A 266 5.04 23.03 24.13
C SER A 266 5.81 21.72 23.88
N ARG A 267 5.31 20.58 24.37
CA ARG A 267 5.95 19.27 24.27
C ARG A 267 4.96 18.23 23.73
N ILE A 268 4.66 18.33 22.43
CA ILE A 268 3.75 17.41 21.73
C ILE A 268 4.55 16.61 20.72
N GLY A 269 4.68 15.31 20.94
CA GLY A 269 5.41 14.38 20.09
C GLY A 269 4.52 13.43 19.32
N VAL A 270 5.11 12.82 18.29
CA VAL A 270 4.50 11.71 17.57
C VAL A 270 5.52 10.62 17.29
N ASN A 271 5.13 9.35 17.47
CA ASN A 271 6.02 8.20 17.33
C ASN A 271 5.27 6.94 16.93
N GLY A 272 5.67 6.32 15.83
CA GLY A 272 5.12 5.04 15.41
C GLY A 272 6.09 4.23 14.56
N GLY A 273 5.85 2.93 14.44
CA GLY A 273 6.66 2.02 13.64
C GLY A 273 5.93 1.56 12.38
N SER A 274 6.67 1.30 11.29
CA SER A 274 6.09 0.82 10.02
C SER A 274 4.98 1.76 9.49
N GLY A 275 3.76 1.28 9.29
CA GLY A 275 2.61 2.13 8.95
C GLY A 275 2.38 3.26 9.97
N GLY A 276 2.64 3.01 11.27
CA GLY A 276 2.63 4.05 12.30
C GLY A 276 3.73 5.09 12.11
N GLY A 277 4.88 4.71 11.56
CA GLY A 277 5.94 5.64 11.16
C GLY A 277 5.54 6.51 9.96
N THR A 278 4.83 5.93 8.99
CA THR A 278 4.23 6.69 7.89
C THR A 278 3.21 7.70 8.41
N GLN A 279 2.34 7.29 9.36
CA GLN A 279 1.41 8.20 10.03
C GLN A 279 2.14 9.27 10.85
N THR A 280 3.27 8.92 11.49
CA THR A 280 4.13 9.89 12.20
C THR A 280 4.57 11.02 11.27
N VAL A 281 5.10 10.69 10.10
CA VAL A 281 5.50 11.68 9.09
C VAL A 281 4.30 12.49 8.61
N LEU A 282 3.20 11.82 8.26
CA LEU A 282 2.01 12.48 7.74
C LEU A 282 1.39 13.47 8.74
N LEU A 283 1.28 13.09 10.01
CA LEU A 283 0.73 13.97 11.05
C LEU A 283 1.56 15.23 11.22
N THR A 284 2.89 15.15 11.12
CA THR A 284 3.76 16.35 11.19
C THR A 284 3.65 17.25 9.96
N VAL A 285 3.29 16.71 8.81
CA VAL A 285 2.98 17.50 7.61
C VAL A 285 1.65 18.26 7.76
N LEU A 286 0.67 17.63 8.40
CA LEU A 286 -0.70 18.13 8.51
C LEU A 286 -0.89 19.10 9.68
N ASP A 287 -0.10 19.02 10.74
CA ASP A 287 -0.30 19.78 11.98
C ASP A 287 1.02 20.28 12.57
N GLU A 288 1.13 21.60 12.73
CA GLU A 288 2.34 22.27 13.22
C GLU A 288 2.46 22.26 14.75
N ARG A 289 1.49 21.72 15.47
CA ARG A 289 1.57 21.59 16.94
C ARG A 289 2.54 20.52 17.41
N PHE A 290 2.91 19.60 16.55
CA PHE A 290 3.96 18.62 16.87
C PHE A 290 5.32 19.30 16.97
N THR A 291 6.03 19.03 18.06
CA THR A 291 7.34 19.64 18.38
C THR A 291 8.48 18.63 18.40
N ALA A 292 8.19 17.34 18.28
CA ALA A 292 9.16 16.27 18.10
C ALA A 292 8.54 15.08 17.38
N ALA A 293 9.31 14.38 16.55
CA ALA A 293 8.83 13.21 15.80
C ALA A 293 9.88 12.08 15.76
N ALA A 294 9.40 10.84 15.84
CA ALA A 294 10.27 9.67 15.76
C ALA A 294 9.63 8.55 14.92
N PRO A 295 9.67 8.62 13.57
CA PRO A 295 9.27 7.51 12.72
C PRO A 295 10.29 6.36 12.82
N VAL A 296 9.79 5.15 13.03
CA VAL A 296 10.60 3.94 13.23
C VAL A 296 10.33 2.95 12.10
N VAL A 297 11.38 2.42 11.46
CA VAL A 297 11.36 1.41 10.39
C VAL A 297 10.29 1.69 9.32
N SER A 298 10.25 2.93 8.84
CA SER A 298 9.22 3.40 7.91
C SER A 298 9.79 4.23 6.76
N LEU A 299 10.82 5.05 7.02
CA LEU A 299 11.29 6.04 6.07
C LEU A 299 12.07 5.39 4.91
N ALA A 300 11.69 5.73 3.69
CA ALA A 300 12.46 5.43 2.48
C ALA A 300 12.07 6.37 1.34
N SER A 301 12.95 6.50 0.35
CA SER A 301 12.66 7.22 -0.90
C SER A 301 12.14 6.31 -2.01
N HIS A 302 12.27 5.00 -1.86
CA HIS A 302 11.95 3.98 -2.86
C HIS A 302 10.84 3.02 -2.43
N PHE A 303 10.30 3.16 -1.24
CA PHE A 303 9.17 2.40 -0.74
C PHE A 303 8.17 3.35 -0.06
N ASP A 304 6.98 3.46 -0.64
CA ASP A 304 6.00 4.46 -0.22
C ASP A 304 5.03 3.96 0.86
N GLY A 305 5.35 2.84 1.50
CA GLY A 305 4.59 2.34 2.63
C GLY A 305 3.69 1.17 2.31
N GLY A 306 2.91 0.82 3.31
CA GLY A 306 2.16 -0.41 3.39
C GLY A 306 0.86 -0.42 2.63
N CYS A 307 0.09 -1.31 3.11
CA CYS A 307 -1.13 -1.80 2.53
C CYS A 307 -2.34 -0.87 2.73
N GLU A 308 -2.31 0.08 3.66
CA GLU A 308 -3.42 1.00 3.95
C GLU A 308 -3.70 1.99 2.83
N SER A 309 -2.99 1.88 1.77
CA SER A 309 -3.18 2.81 0.70
C SER A 309 -3.44 2.07 -0.58
N GLY A 310 -4.66 2.04 -0.97
CA GLY A 310 -4.97 1.84 -2.37
C GLY A 310 -4.18 2.81 -3.25
N THR A 311 -3.88 4.01 -2.77
CA THR A 311 -2.98 4.98 -3.40
C THR A 311 -2.22 5.71 -2.31
N PRO A 312 -0.94 5.42 -2.09
CA PRO A 312 -0.10 6.19 -1.20
C PRO A 312 -0.17 7.68 -1.56
N ILE A 313 -0.20 8.54 -0.56
CA ILE A 313 -0.30 9.99 -0.76
C ILE A 313 0.85 10.49 -1.62
N GLN A 314 2.03 9.90 -1.48
CA GLN A 314 3.22 10.17 -2.27
C GLN A 314 2.99 9.95 -3.77
N LEU A 315 2.25 8.90 -4.12
CA LEU A 315 1.89 8.63 -5.52
C LEU A 315 0.78 9.57 -6.00
N ALA A 316 -0.16 9.93 -5.11
CA ALA A 316 -1.23 10.87 -5.45
C ALA A 316 -0.71 12.28 -5.71
N CYS A 317 0.34 12.71 -4.99
CA CYS A 317 0.97 14.03 -5.14
C CYS A 317 2.06 14.08 -6.20
N GLY A 318 2.39 13.01 -6.87
CA GLY A 318 3.37 12.91 -7.93
C GLY A 318 4.73 13.57 -7.65
N GLY A 319 5.81 12.82 -7.72
CA GLY A 319 7.16 13.37 -7.59
C GLY A 319 7.63 13.69 -6.17
N THR A 320 6.96 13.22 -5.12
CA THR A 320 7.43 13.26 -3.73
C THR A 320 7.68 11.86 -3.16
N CYS A 321 8.23 11.78 -1.96
CA CYS A 321 8.44 10.53 -1.21
C CYS A 321 8.41 10.78 0.30
N ASN A 322 8.41 9.70 1.09
CA ASN A 322 8.42 9.78 2.55
C ASN A 322 9.60 10.62 3.09
N ALA A 323 10.77 10.58 2.45
CA ALA A 323 11.93 11.36 2.88
C ALA A 323 11.70 12.87 2.69
N GLU A 324 11.11 13.32 1.57
CA GLU A 324 10.76 14.73 1.36
C GLU A 324 9.69 15.19 2.35
N MET A 325 8.68 14.35 2.59
CA MET A 325 7.64 14.65 3.59
C MET A 325 8.21 14.76 5.00
N ALA A 326 9.13 13.87 5.40
CA ALA A 326 9.82 13.95 6.69
C ALA A 326 10.70 15.21 6.81
N ALA A 327 11.33 15.64 5.72
CA ALA A 327 12.10 16.88 5.67
C ALA A 327 11.24 18.13 5.94
N MET A 328 9.93 18.08 5.66
CA MET A 328 9.02 19.20 5.95
C MET A 328 8.90 19.50 7.45
N PHE A 329 9.33 18.59 8.32
CA PHE A 329 9.33 18.81 9.77
C PHE A 329 10.50 19.71 10.25
N ALA A 330 11.51 19.91 9.42
CA ALA A 330 12.60 20.84 9.75
C ALA A 330 12.05 22.24 10.08
N PRO A 331 12.60 22.92 11.13
CA PRO A 331 13.76 22.57 11.94
C PRO A 331 13.45 21.91 13.29
N MET A 332 12.34 21.21 13.43
CA MET A 332 11.95 20.54 14.67
C MET A 332 12.77 19.27 14.93
N PRO A 333 13.03 18.89 16.20
CA PRO A 333 13.74 17.65 16.53
C PRO A 333 13.08 16.42 15.91
N GLN A 334 13.85 15.62 15.18
CA GLN A 334 13.37 14.40 14.55
C GLN A 334 14.39 13.27 14.68
N LEU A 335 13.93 12.08 15.08
CA LEU A 335 14.71 10.85 15.11
C LEU A 335 14.21 9.91 14.04
N ILE A 336 15.07 9.48 13.14
CA ILE A 336 14.80 8.39 12.19
C ILE A 336 15.42 7.11 12.74
N VAL A 337 14.60 6.10 13.04
CA VAL A 337 15.11 4.77 13.40
C VAL A 337 14.97 3.84 12.20
N SER A 338 16.07 3.25 11.77
CA SER A 338 16.16 2.38 10.60
C SER A 338 16.87 1.06 10.92
N ASP A 339 16.66 0.03 10.13
CA ASP A 339 17.32 -1.25 10.30
C ASP A 339 17.85 -1.84 8.98
N GLY A 340 18.65 -2.89 9.07
CA GLY A 340 19.20 -3.58 7.90
C GLY A 340 18.29 -4.66 7.33
N GLY A 341 17.17 -4.96 8.00
CA GLY A 341 16.27 -6.07 7.65
C GLY A 341 15.10 -5.69 6.74
N ASP A 342 14.94 -4.41 6.42
CA ASP A 342 13.84 -3.92 5.60
C ASP A 342 14.28 -2.83 4.61
N TRP A 343 13.32 -2.14 4.02
CA TRP A 343 13.54 -1.04 3.06
C TRP A 343 14.23 0.18 3.67
N THR A 344 14.31 0.29 5.00
CA THR A 344 14.99 1.40 5.67
C THR A 344 16.51 1.20 5.76
N SER A 345 17.01 0.09 5.23
CA SER A 345 18.46 -0.19 5.16
C SER A 345 19.25 0.85 4.34
N SER A 346 18.59 1.56 3.44
CA SER A 346 19.17 2.65 2.64
C SER A 346 19.35 3.96 3.42
N VAL A 347 18.60 4.14 4.50
CA VAL A 347 18.49 5.43 5.23
C VAL A 347 19.84 6.06 5.55
N PRO A 348 20.84 5.36 6.12
CA PRO A 348 22.12 6.00 6.46
C PRO A 348 22.90 6.56 5.25
N ARG A 349 22.69 5.97 4.07
CA ARG A 349 23.44 6.32 2.86
C ARG A 349 22.68 7.22 1.90
N LEU A 350 21.36 7.25 1.99
CA LEU A 350 20.51 7.89 0.99
C LEU A 350 19.57 8.94 1.60
N GLU A 351 18.66 8.53 2.45
CA GLU A 351 17.62 9.42 2.97
C GLU A 351 18.13 10.35 4.06
N TYR A 352 18.98 9.87 4.96
CA TYR A 352 19.50 10.68 6.05
C TYR A 352 20.40 11.84 5.58
N PRO A 353 21.35 11.67 4.66
CA PRO A 353 22.09 12.79 4.07
C PRO A 353 21.19 13.83 3.41
N TYR A 354 20.10 13.39 2.74
CA TYR A 354 19.12 14.29 2.16
C TYR A 354 18.40 15.11 3.26
N LEU A 355 17.98 14.47 4.35
CA LEU A 355 17.38 15.16 5.51
C LEU A 355 18.36 16.16 6.12
N GLN A 356 19.61 15.77 6.33
CA GLN A 356 20.66 16.65 6.88
C GLN A 356 20.84 17.90 6.00
N ARG A 357 20.80 17.77 4.68
CA ARG A 357 20.87 18.89 3.75
C ARG A 357 19.73 19.89 3.97
N VAL A 358 18.50 19.39 4.07
CA VAL A 358 17.33 20.25 4.29
C VAL A 358 17.36 20.91 5.67
N TYR A 359 17.73 20.17 6.71
CA TYR A 359 17.95 20.74 8.06
C TYR A 359 19.09 21.78 8.08
N GLY A 360 20.07 21.63 7.19
CA GLY A 360 21.14 22.60 6.99
C GLY A 360 20.64 23.96 6.52
N PHE A 361 19.55 24.06 5.78
CA PHE A 361 18.93 25.33 5.40
C PHE A 361 18.47 26.17 6.61
N TYR A 362 18.33 25.55 7.78
CA TYR A 362 17.88 26.17 9.03
C TYR A 362 18.99 26.24 10.09
N ASP A 363 20.23 25.88 9.74
CA ASP A 363 21.33 25.69 10.71
C ASP A 363 20.98 24.70 11.83
N ALA A 364 20.16 23.70 11.52
CA ALA A 364 19.54 22.79 12.49
C ALA A 364 19.93 21.31 12.27
N VAL A 365 21.06 21.03 11.62
CA VAL A 365 21.51 19.65 11.34
C VAL A 365 21.58 18.78 12.60
N GLY A 366 21.94 19.37 13.75
CA GLY A 366 21.98 18.67 15.04
C GLY A 366 20.60 18.28 15.61
N LYS A 367 19.48 18.66 14.94
CA LYS A 367 18.13 18.29 15.36
C LYS A 367 17.55 17.12 14.58
N ILE A 368 18.23 16.65 13.54
CA ILE A 368 17.87 15.42 12.82
C ILE A 368 18.87 14.33 13.19
N GLU A 369 18.36 13.18 13.61
CA GLU A 369 19.17 12.05 14.06
C GLU A 369 18.78 10.80 13.30
N ASN A 370 19.73 9.90 13.06
CA ASN A 370 19.46 8.55 12.60
C ASN A 370 20.11 7.53 13.54
N VAL A 371 19.30 6.64 14.08
CA VAL A 371 19.77 5.42 14.74
C VAL A 371 19.51 4.26 13.78
N HIS A 372 20.60 3.73 13.21
CA HIS A 372 20.55 2.60 12.30
C HIS A 372 20.99 1.32 13.00
N LEU A 373 20.17 0.29 12.90
CA LEU A 373 20.38 -1.02 13.54
C LEU A 373 20.59 -2.10 12.45
N PRO A 374 21.81 -2.21 11.87
CA PRO A 374 22.06 -2.98 10.65
C PRO A 374 21.82 -4.49 10.78
N LYS A 375 21.78 -4.99 12.01
CA LYS A 375 21.59 -6.42 12.31
C LYS A 375 20.17 -6.76 12.73
N GLU A 376 19.28 -5.77 12.78
CA GLU A 376 17.90 -5.94 13.19
C GLU A 376 16.95 -6.04 12.02
N ARG A 377 15.75 -6.48 12.31
CA ARG A 377 14.65 -6.73 11.36
C ARG A 377 13.54 -5.70 11.49
N HIS A 378 12.56 -5.80 10.59
CA HIS A 378 11.35 -5.01 10.62
C HIS A 378 10.45 -5.34 11.83
N ASP A 379 10.73 -4.73 12.96
CA ASP A 379 9.97 -4.82 14.20
C ASP A 379 10.10 -3.53 15.03
N PHE A 380 9.52 -3.52 16.22
CA PHE A 380 9.74 -2.46 17.20
C PHE A 380 10.48 -3.02 18.43
N GLY A 381 11.62 -3.67 18.17
CA GLY A 381 12.46 -4.34 19.15
C GLY A 381 13.03 -3.41 20.21
N LEU A 382 13.66 -3.99 21.23
CA LEU A 382 14.16 -3.28 22.41
C LEU A 382 15.13 -2.12 22.05
N ASN A 383 16.07 -2.34 21.11
CA ASN A 383 17.04 -1.30 20.76
C ASN A 383 16.37 -0.11 20.06
N LYS A 384 15.34 -0.36 19.25
CA LYS A 384 14.54 0.69 18.63
C LYS A 384 13.74 1.47 19.67
N ARG A 385 13.17 0.77 20.66
CA ARG A 385 12.47 1.42 21.78
C ARG A 385 13.42 2.25 22.61
N ASN A 386 14.62 1.74 22.91
CA ASN A 386 15.65 2.50 23.64
C ASN A 386 16.05 3.79 22.92
N ALA A 387 16.21 3.75 21.59
CA ALA A 387 16.48 4.95 20.80
C ALA A 387 15.36 5.99 20.94
N VAL A 388 14.11 5.54 20.92
CA VAL A 388 12.93 6.40 21.12
C VAL A 388 12.88 6.96 22.54
N TYR A 389 13.15 6.15 23.56
CA TYR A 389 13.20 6.61 24.96
C TYR A 389 14.27 7.68 25.16
N ASP A 390 15.46 7.43 24.66
CA ASP A 390 16.58 8.37 24.77
C ASP A 390 16.32 9.70 24.05
N PHE A 391 15.69 9.63 22.87
CA PHE A 391 15.29 10.81 22.12
C PHE A 391 14.27 11.66 22.88
N PHE A 392 13.15 11.08 23.30
CA PHE A 392 12.12 11.84 24.01
C PHE A 392 12.56 12.27 25.41
N ALA A 393 13.38 11.45 26.11
CA ALA A 393 13.98 11.88 27.38
C ALA A 393 14.76 13.17 27.23
N ARG A 394 15.53 13.30 26.19
CA ARG A 394 16.38 14.46 25.91
C ARG A 394 15.55 15.66 25.41
N VAL A 395 14.67 15.43 24.43
CA VAL A 395 13.91 16.52 23.78
C VAL A 395 12.79 17.05 24.68
N PHE A 396 12.14 16.19 25.45
CA PHE A 396 11.02 16.53 26.33
C PHE A 396 11.37 16.58 27.81
N ASN A 397 12.66 16.40 28.15
CA ASN A 397 13.14 16.35 29.52
C ASN A 397 12.36 15.34 30.39
N LEU A 398 12.23 14.09 29.88
CA LEU A 398 11.60 13.04 30.64
C LEU A 398 12.58 12.41 31.63
N ASP A 399 12.06 11.84 32.72
CA ASP A 399 12.87 11.24 33.78
C ASP A 399 13.43 9.87 33.36
N LYS A 400 14.66 9.89 32.81
CA LYS A 400 15.36 8.67 32.35
C LYS A 400 15.67 7.68 33.47
N THR A 401 15.67 8.09 34.74
CA THR A 401 15.90 7.17 35.87
C THR A 401 14.75 6.19 36.06
N ARG A 402 13.60 6.46 35.45
CA ARG A 402 12.42 5.60 35.45
C ARG A 402 12.31 4.68 34.25
N LEU A 403 13.29 4.69 33.33
CA LEU A 403 13.34 3.79 32.20
C LEU A 403 13.63 2.38 32.69
N ASP A 404 12.60 1.55 32.73
CA ASP A 404 12.69 0.14 33.13
C ASP A 404 11.47 -0.60 32.59
N GLU A 405 11.62 -1.33 31.47
CA GLU A 405 10.52 -2.09 30.85
C GLU A 405 10.06 -3.28 31.73
N SER A 406 10.91 -3.80 32.62
CA SER A 406 10.53 -4.89 33.52
C SER A 406 9.43 -4.51 34.51
N LYS A 407 9.19 -3.22 34.70
CA LYS A 407 8.14 -2.66 35.55
C LYS A 407 6.80 -2.48 34.83
N ILE A 408 6.74 -2.82 33.56
CA ILE A 408 5.50 -2.70 32.79
C ILE A 408 4.70 -3.98 32.92
N THR A 409 3.46 -3.84 33.36
CA THR A 409 2.50 -4.94 33.38
C THR A 409 1.89 -5.12 32.01
N ILE A 410 2.09 -6.26 31.40
CA ILE A 410 1.47 -6.61 30.12
C ILE A 410 0.06 -7.12 30.40
N GLU A 411 -0.92 -6.39 29.94
CA GLU A 411 -2.33 -6.76 30.08
C GLU A 411 -2.76 -7.70 28.94
N PRO A 412 -3.67 -8.64 29.21
CA PRO A 412 -4.27 -9.46 28.16
C PRO A 412 -5.08 -8.57 27.20
N GLU A 413 -5.17 -8.99 25.94
CA GLU A 413 -5.81 -8.22 24.87
C GLU A 413 -7.22 -7.70 25.24
N GLN A 414 -8.05 -8.56 25.87
CA GLN A 414 -9.41 -8.20 26.27
C GLN A 414 -9.47 -7.05 27.29
N ALA A 415 -8.43 -6.87 28.11
CA ALA A 415 -8.35 -5.75 29.05
C ALA A 415 -8.17 -4.40 28.36
N LEU A 416 -7.70 -4.42 27.11
CA LEU A 416 -7.46 -3.23 26.30
C LEU A 416 -8.61 -2.89 25.34
N TYR A 417 -9.68 -3.71 25.29
CA TYR A 417 -10.83 -3.40 24.47
C TYR A 417 -11.62 -2.20 25.01
N SER A 418 -11.98 -1.29 24.13
CA SER A 418 -12.74 -0.08 24.44
C SER A 418 -14.25 -0.34 24.42
N PHE A 419 -14.69 -1.27 23.56
CA PHE A 419 -16.10 -1.66 23.46
C PHE A 419 -16.48 -2.88 24.31
N GLY A 420 -15.60 -3.31 25.21
CA GLY A 420 -15.79 -4.52 26.01
C GLY A 420 -15.42 -5.80 25.27
N ALA A 421 -15.33 -6.92 26.01
CA ALA A 421 -14.78 -8.19 25.52
C ALA A 421 -15.53 -8.79 24.31
N LYS A 422 -16.78 -8.39 24.07
CA LYS A 422 -17.64 -8.85 22.97
C LYS A 422 -18.17 -7.72 22.11
N GLY A 423 -17.64 -6.51 22.26
CA GLY A 423 -18.14 -5.33 21.57
C GLY A 423 -19.49 -4.81 22.11
N GLU A 424 -19.87 -5.22 23.33
CA GLU A 424 -21.17 -4.93 23.94
C GLU A 424 -21.36 -3.44 24.25
N LEU A 425 -20.31 -2.66 24.32
CA LEU A 425 -20.36 -1.22 24.55
C LEU A 425 -20.37 -0.40 23.26
N LEU A 426 -20.31 -1.05 22.09
CA LEU A 426 -20.41 -0.35 20.81
C LEU A 426 -21.82 0.24 20.67
N PRO A 427 -21.97 1.59 20.55
CA PRO A 427 -23.27 2.23 20.51
C PRO A 427 -24.15 1.74 19.36
N GLU A 428 -25.47 1.70 19.58
CA GLU A 428 -26.44 1.35 18.52
C GLU A 428 -26.37 2.30 17.34
N THR A 429 -26.02 3.58 17.59
CA THR A 429 -25.83 4.61 16.57
C THR A 429 -24.50 4.50 15.82
N ALA A 430 -23.62 3.58 16.23
CA ALA A 430 -22.34 3.39 15.54
C ALA A 430 -22.54 2.87 14.11
N VAL A 431 -21.69 3.33 13.19
CA VAL A 431 -21.64 2.78 11.83
C VAL A 431 -21.34 1.28 11.86
N ARG A 432 -21.91 0.54 10.92
CA ARG A 432 -21.80 -0.93 10.80
C ARG A 432 -21.29 -1.37 9.44
N SER A 433 -20.92 -0.42 8.59
CA SER A 433 -20.31 -0.70 7.30
C SER A 433 -19.46 0.47 6.82
N PHE A 434 -18.54 0.18 5.93
CA PHE A 434 -17.71 1.21 5.28
C PHE A 434 -18.56 2.17 4.44
N ASP A 435 -19.64 1.71 3.81
CA ASP A 435 -20.55 2.57 3.02
C ASP A 435 -21.14 3.71 3.85
N GLN A 436 -21.42 3.47 5.13
CA GLN A 436 -21.90 4.52 6.05
C GLN A 436 -20.83 5.59 6.34
N VAL A 437 -19.56 5.22 6.29
CA VAL A 437 -18.44 6.17 6.44
C VAL A 437 -18.16 6.91 5.14
N ALA A 438 -18.32 6.25 4.01
CA ALA A 438 -18.04 6.81 2.69
C ALA A 438 -18.86 8.08 2.38
N VAL A 439 -20.05 8.23 2.98
CA VAL A 439 -20.89 9.43 2.80
C VAL A 439 -20.28 10.73 3.35
N TYR A 440 -19.28 10.62 4.21
CA TYR A 440 -18.57 11.80 4.75
C TYR A 440 -17.51 12.36 3.83
N PHE A 441 -17.12 11.64 2.78
CA PHE A 441 -16.13 12.10 1.82
C PHE A 441 -16.78 12.96 0.74
N ASP A 442 -16.05 13.94 0.23
CA ASP A 442 -16.52 14.77 -0.88
C ASP A 442 -16.72 13.93 -2.14
N LYS A 443 -17.64 14.37 -2.98
CA LYS A 443 -18.15 13.59 -4.11
C LYS A 443 -17.06 12.97 -4.99
N PRO A 444 -15.97 13.66 -5.39
CA PRO A 444 -14.90 13.04 -6.18
C PRO A 444 -14.15 11.94 -5.42
N LEU A 445 -13.86 12.14 -4.16
CA LEU A 445 -13.21 11.14 -3.31
C LEU A 445 -14.17 9.97 -3.04
N PHE A 446 -15.43 10.26 -2.77
CA PHE A 446 -16.47 9.25 -2.59
C PHE A 446 -16.68 8.39 -3.83
N GLU A 447 -16.75 9.00 -5.02
CA GLU A 447 -16.89 8.27 -6.28
C GLU A 447 -15.69 7.35 -6.52
N ARG A 448 -14.48 7.78 -6.18
CA ARG A 448 -13.27 6.96 -6.24
C ARG A 448 -13.33 5.79 -5.27
N LEU A 449 -13.71 6.03 -4.01
CA LEU A 449 -13.86 4.99 -3.00
C LEU A 449 -14.92 3.95 -3.39
N ARG A 450 -16.07 4.42 -3.87
CA ARG A 450 -17.14 3.57 -4.36
C ARG A 450 -16.70 2.74 -5.57
N SER A 451 -15.90 3.34 -6.45
CA SER A 451 -15.28 2.65 -7.57
C SER A 451 -14.29 1.59 -7.11
N ASP A 452 -13.45 1.87 -6.11
CA ASP A 452 -12.49 0.89 -5.57
C ASP A 452 -13.21 -0.34 -5.00
N LEU A 453 -14.24 -0.14 -4.18
CA LEU A 453 -15.05 -1.22 -3.63
C LEU A 453 -15.78 -2.03 -4.73
N ALA A 454 -16.29 -1.35 -5.76
CA ALA A 454 -16.92 -2.02 -6.89
C ALA A 454 -15.94 -2.87 -7.69
N LEU A 455 -14.70 -2.42 -7.88
CA LEU A 455 -13.65 -3.17 -8.55
C LEU A 455 -13.17 -4.37 -7.72
N GLU A 456 -13.06 -4.21 -6.41
CA GLU A 456 -12.72 -5.31 -5.49
C GLU A 456 -13.78 -6.40 -5.52
N LYS A 457 -15.05 -6.02 -5.36
CA LYS A 457 -16.17 -6.94 -5.47
C LYS A 457 -16.20 -7.65 -6.82
N LYS A 458 -16.01 -6.91 -7.92
CA LYS A 458 -15.96 -7.46 -9.28
C LYS A 458 -14.86 -8.49 -9.43
N ALA A 459 -13.65 -8.21 -8.91
CA ALA A 459 -12.55 -9.17 -8.92
C ALA A 459 -12.87 -10.42 -8.10
N ALA A 460 -13.44 -10.25 -6.91
CA ALA A 460 -13.86 -11.38 -6.05
C ALA A 460 -14.93 -12.25 -6.71
N ASP A 461 -15.96 -11.64 -7.32
CA ASP A 461 -17.03 -12.36 -8.03
C ASP A 461 -16.46 -13.16 -9.22
N TRP A 462 -15.48 -12.61 -9.94
CA TRP A 462 -14.83 -13.31 -11.05
C TRP A 462 -14.03 -14.53 -10.56
N VAL A 463 -13.28 -14.37 -9.49
CA VAL A 463 -12.47 -15.46 -8.91
C VAL A 463 -13.35 -16.53 -8.28
N ALA A 464 -14.45 -16.16 -7.62
CA ALA A 464 -15.40 -17.11 -7.07
C ALA A 464 -15.96 -18.04 -8.17
N SER A 465 -16.17 -17.52 -9.39
CA SER A 465 -16.64 -18.33 -10.52
C SER A 465 -15.64 -19.38 -11.03
N LEU A 466 -14.36 -19.33 -10.60
CA LEU A 466 -13.33 -20.31 -10.93
C LEU A 466 -13.34 -21.54 -10.01
N ASN A 467 -14.12 -21.49 -8.91
CA ASN A 467 -14.24 -22.56 -7.91
C ASN A 467 -12.88 -23.08 -7.42
N LEU A 468 -11.99 -22.15 -7.04
CA LEU A 468 -10.67 -22.50 -6.52
C LEU A 468 -10.80 -23.04 -5.10
N GLU A 469 -10.30 -24.28 -4.86
CA GLU A 469 -10.32 -24.90 -3.52
C GLU A 469 -9.37 -24.25 -2.52
N ASP A 470 -8.31 -23.60 -2.99
CA ASP A 470 -7.29 -22.93 -2.19
C ASP A 470 -7.69 -21.44 -1.98
N GLU A 471 -8.18 -21.11 -0.77
CA GLU A 471 -8.59 -19.74 -0.40
C GLU A 471 -7.45 -18.72 -0.52
N LYS A 472 -6.19 -19.12 -0.24
CA LYS A 472 -5.03 -18.21 -0.36
C LYS A 472 -4.75 -17.92 -1.83
N LYS A 473 -4.88 -18.93 -2.69
CA LYS A 473 -4.79 -18.78 -4.14
C LYS A 473 -5.91 -17.87 -4.67
N ALA A 474 -7.14 -18.09 -4.21
CA ALA A 474 -8.28 -17.25 -4.58
C ALA A 474 -8.07 -15.79 -4.16
N GLY A 475 -7.64 -15.53 -2.92
CA GLY A 475 -7.31 -14.20 -2.43
C GLY A 475 -6.20 -13.52 -3.22
N TYR A 476 -5.16 -14.28 -3.59
CA TYR A 476 -4.08 -13.78 -4.42
C TYR A 476 -4.57 -13.34 -5.82
N VAL A 477 -5.34 -14.20 -6.49
CA VAL A 477 -5.86 -13.91 -7.84
C VAL A 477 -6.84 -12.72 -7.80
N THR A 478 -7.67 -12.64 -6.75
CA THR A 478 -8.57 -11.50 -6.52
C THR A 478 -7.78 -10.19 -6.43
N THR A 479 -6.74 -10.18 -5.61
CA THR A 479 -5.88 -9.00 -5.44
C THR A 479 -5.20 -8.61 -6.74
N LEU A 480 -4.75 -9.56 -7.52
CA LEU A 480 -4.09 -9.33 -8.81
C LEU A 480 -5.03 -8.67 -9.82
N ILE A 481 -6.24 -9.22 -9.97
CA ILE A 481 -7.29 -8.69 -10.87
C ILE A 481 -7.74 -7.30 -10.40
N TYR A 482 -8.01 -7.13 -9.11
CA TYR A 482 -8.39 -5.84 -8.54
C TYR A 482 -7.38 -4.74 -8.84
N ASN A 483 -6.10 -5.02 -8.61
CA ASN A 483 -5.06 -4.03 -8.84
C ASN A 483 -4.89 -3.66 -10.31
N HIS A 484 -5.04 -4.62 -11.22
CA HIS A 484 -5.02 -4.34 -12.64
C HIS A 484 -6.21 -3.45 -13.04
N LEU A 485 -7.44 -3.82 -12.67
CA LEU A 485 -8.64 -3.03 -12.95
C LEU A 485 -8.53 -1.60 -12.40
N ARG A 486 -7.95 -1.44 -11.22
CA ARG A 486 -7.72 -0.14 -10.60
C ARG A 486 -6.69 0.67 -11.37
N GLN A 487 -5.57 0.07 -11.75
CA GLN A 487 -4.51 0.78 -12.50
C GLN A 487 -5.01 1.22 -13.89
N VAL A 488 -5.77 0.38 -14.59
CA VAL A 488 -6.41 0.73 -15.85
C VAL A 488 -7.38 1.91 -15.67
N ARG A 489 -8.21 1.87 -14.63
CA ARG A 489 -9.12 2.98 -14.32
C ARG A 489 -8.35 4.27 -14.00
N ASP A 490 -7.38 4.19 -13.12
CA ASP A 490 -6.63 5.36 -12.63
C ASP A 490 -5.83 6.00 -13.77
N TRP A 491 -5.23 5.18 -14.65
CA TRP A 491 -4.55 5.67 -15.85
C TRP A 491 -5.51 6.42 -16.77
N HIS A 492 -6.63 5.79 -17.13
CA HIS A 492 -7.66 6.38 -17.97
C HIS A 492 -8.18 7.72 -17.41
N ASP A 493 -8.45 7.78 -16.10
CA ASP A 493 -9.03 8.95 -15.45
C ASP A 493 -8.03 10.12 -15.33
N THR A 494 -6.72 9.81 -15.28
CA THR A 494 -5.66 10.82 -15.20
C THR A 494 -5.09 11.20 -16.58
N HIS A 495 -5.42 10.45 -17.65
CA HIS A 495 -4.97 10.71 -19.00
C HIS A 495 -6.17 10.87 -19.96
N PRO A 496 -6.96 11.96 -19.83
CA PRO A 496 -8.13 12.19 -20.67
C PRO A 496 -7.71 12.43 -22.13
N TYR A 497 -8.61 12.14 -23.07
CA TYR A 497 -8.35 12.32 -24.51
C TYR A 497 -7.87 13.72 -24.88
N THR A 498 -8.13 14.73 -24.07
CA THR A 498 -7.73 16.12 -24.29
C THR A 498 -6.22 16.35 -24.27
N ILE A 499 -5.43 15.44 -23.66
CA ILE A 499 -3.97 15.50 -23.66
C ILE A 499 -3.37 15.10 -25.03
N ILE A 500 -4.13 14.39 -25.88
CA ILE A 500 -3.72 14.01 -27.22
C ILE A 500 -4.13 15.12 -28.18
N PRO A 501 -3.21 15.67 -28.99
CA PRO A 501 -3.55 16.70 -29.97
C PRO A 501 -4.62 16.27 -30.98
N GLU A 502 -5.38 17.21 -31.50
CA GLU A 502 -6.22 16.96 -32.66
C GLU A 502 -5.36 16.56 -33.86
N GLY A 503 -5.84 15.62 -34.65
CA GLY A 503 -5.11 15.10 -35.80
C GLY A 503 -6.00 14.34 -36.75
N ILE A 504 -5.39 13.82 -37.81
CA ILE A 504 -6.05 12.98 -38.81
C ILE A 504 -5.59 11.54 -38.61
N ASN A 505 -6.52 10.61 -38.59
CA ASN A 505 -6.22 9.18 -38.59
C ASN A 505 -5.59 8.81 -39.94
N PRO A 506 -4.32 8.35 -39.97
CA PRO A 506 -3.60 8.10 -41.22
C PRO A 506 -4.21 6.96 -42.05
N GLN A 507 -4.97 6.05 -41.43
CA GLN A 507 -5.61 4.92 -42.13
C GLN A 507 -6.91 5.34 -42.83
N THR A 508 -7.67 6.23 -42.18
CA THR A 508 -9.01 6.60 -42.65
C THR A 508 -9.08 7.97 -43.33
N GLY A 509 -8.05 8.80 -43.15
CA GLY A 509 -8.02 10.20 -43.61
C GLY A 509 -9.04 11.10 -42.88
N LYS A 510 -9.71 10.62 -41.81
CA LYS A 510 -10.69 11.37 -41.04
C LYS A 510 -10.06 11.98 -39.80
N LYS A 511 -10.69 13.05 -39.29
CA LYS A 511 -10.32 13.63 -37.99
C LYS A 511 -10.43 12.59 -36.90
N LEU A 512 -9.44 12.52 -35.99
CA LEU A 512 -9.46 11.64 -34.82
C LEU A 512 -10.67 11.98 -33.95
N SER A 513 -11.47 10.98 -33.66
CA SER A 513 -12.58 11.10 -32.70
C SER A 513 -12.07 11.18 -31.25
N GLU A 514 -12.92 11.58 -30.32
CA GLU A 514 -12.60 11.52 -28.88
C GLU A 514 -12.22 10.09 -28.46
N LEU A 515 -12.89 9.07 -28.99
CA LEU A 515 -12.57 7.68 -28.73
C LEU A 515 -11.17 7.31 -29.24
N ASP A 516 -10.82 7.70 -30.47
CA ASP A 516 -9.48 7.45 -31.02
C ASP A 516 -8.40 8.11 -30.15
N ARG A 517 -8.61 9.36 -29.76
CA ARG A 517 -7.68 10.12 -28.91
C ARG A 517 -7.56 9.49 -27.52
N GLN A 518 -8.67 9.01 -26.93
CA GLN A 518 -8.63 8.32 -25.64
C GLN A 518 -7.91 6.97 -25.77
N MET A 519 -8.12 6.23 -26.85
CA MET A 519 -7.39 4.98 -27.08
C MET A 519 -5.89 5.21 -27.21
N ILE A 520 -5.46 6.30 -27.85
CA ILE A 520 -4.05 6.69 -27.93
C ILE A 520 -3.51 7.02 -26.53
N ALA A 521 -4.25 7.79 -25.73
CA ALA A 521 -3.84 8.13 -24.36
C ALA A 521 -3.70 6.87 -23.48
N ASP A 522 -4.66 5.95 -23.57
CA ASP A 522 -4.65 4.73 -22.77
C ASP A 522 -3.60 3.72 -23.24
N SER A 523 -3.26 3.70 -24.55
CA SER A 523 -2.20 2.83 -25.08
C SER A 523 -0.79 3.18 -24.57
N ALA A 524 -0.63 4.36 -23.98
CA ALA A 524 0.62 4.79 -23.37
C ALA A 524 0.78 4.29 -21.92
N MET A 525 -0.17 3.52 -21.41
CA MET A 525 -0.05 2.89 -20.08
C MET A 525 1.20 1.99 -20.04
N PRO A 526 1.98 2.02 -18.93
CA PRO A 526 3.19 1.19 -18.81
C PRO A 526 2.89 -0.30 -19.01
N ALA A 527 3.66 -0.96 -19.88
CA ALA A 527 3.49 -2.38 -20.20
C ALA A 527 3.57 -3.31 -18.98
N GLU A 528 4.26 -2.87 -17.92
CA GLU A 528 4.39 -3.59 -16.67
C GLU A 528 3.03 -3.84 -15.98
N VAL A 529 2.03 -3.03 -16.26
CA VAL A 529 0.67 -3.22 -15.73
C VAL A 529 0.05 -4.47 -16.31
N HIS A 530 0.07 -4.58 -17.64
CA HIS A 530 -0.35 -5.78 -18.39
C HIS A 530 0.46 -7.02 -18.00
N ASP A 531 1.77 -6.91 -18.11
CA ASP A 531 2.72 -8.01 -17.83
C ASP A 531 2.54 -8.59 -16.43
N ARG A 532 2.27 -7.75 -15.46
CA ARG A 532 2.07 -8.16 -14.06
C ARG A 532 0.82 -9.01 -13.90
N LEU A 533 -0.28 -8.60 -14.52
CA LEU A 533 -1.50 -9.41 -14.53
C LEU A 533 -1.27 -10.74 -15.22
N MET A 534 -0.79 -10.75 -16.46
CA MET A 534 -0.64 -11.97 -17.25
C MET A 534 0.32 -12.95 -16.61
N LYS A 535 1.51 -12.49 -16.19
CA LYS A 535 2.48 -13.33 -15.48
C LYS A 535 1.93 -13.87 -14.16
N GLY A 536 1.14 -13.08 -13.44
CA GLY A 536 0.51 -13.51 -12.19
C GLY A 536 -0.59 -14.55 -12.41
N LEU A 537 -1.44 -14.36 -13.40
CA LEU A 537 -2.50 -15.33 -13.75
C LEU A 537 -1.90 -16.68 -14.18
N HIS A 538 -0.98 -16.71 -15.15
CA HIS A 538 -0.35 -17.94 -15.62
C HIS A 538 0.44 -18.69 -14.53
N LYS A 539 0.89 -18.00 -13.47
CA LYS A 539 1.53 -18.66 -12.32
C LYS A 539 0.56 -19.30 -11.35
N ALA A 540 -0.63 -18.74 -11.22
CA ALA A 540 -1.58 -19.15 -10.21
C ALA A 540 -2.66 -20.09 -10.77
N LEU A 541 -2.97 -20.01 -12.05
CA LEU A 541 -4.12 -20.64 -12.70
C LEU A 541 -3.68 -21.59 -13.82
N THR A 542 -4.57 -22.52 -14.20
CA THR A 542 -4.42 -23.28 -15.45
C THR A 542 -4.73 -22.37 -16.64
N ASP A 543 -4.34 -22.79 -17.85
CA ASP A 543 -4.61 -22.01 -19.06
C ASP A 543 -6.10 -21.79 -19.27
N GLU A 544 -6.96 -22.79 -18.97
CA GLU A 544 -8.40 -22.68 -19.06
C GLU A 544 -8.96 -21.64 -18.05
N GLN A 545 -8.40 -21.60 -16.83
CA GLN A 545 -8.79 -20.63 -15.83
C GLN A 545 -8.33 -19.22 -16.20
N VAL A 546 -7.15 -19.09 -16.80
CA VAL A 546 -6.67 -17.79 -17.34
C VAL A 546 -7.62 -17.31 -18.44
N GLU A 547 -7.97 -18.18 -19.41
CA GLU A 547 -8.92 -17.89 -20.46
C GLU A 547 -10.26 -17.40 -19.88
N ALA A 548 -10.77 -18.09 -18.86
CA ALA A 548 -12.04 -17.71 -18.19
C ALA A 548 -11.96 -16.32 -17.53
N VAL A 549 -10.82 -15.97 -16.91
CA VAL A 549 -10.60 -14.63 -16.35
C VAL A 549 -10.59 -13.57 -17.44
N LEU A 550 -9.81 -13.78 -18.51
CA LEU A 550 -9.72 -12.82 -19.63
C LEU A 550 -11.08 -12.61 -20.33
N ASP A 551 -11.90 -13.66 -20.42
CA ASP A 551 -13.25 -13.55 -20.95
C ASP A 551 -14.18 -12.70 -20.07
N ARG A 552 -13.96 -12.66 -18.74
CA ARG A 552 -14.70 -11.74 -17.85
C ARG A 552 -14.36 -10.26 -18.15
N TYR A 553 -13.11 -9.95 -18.47
CA TYR A 553 -12.74 -8.58 -18.87
C TYR A 553 -13.47 -8.10 -20.12
N THR A 554 -13.68 -8.99 -21.08
CA THR A 554 -14.24 -8.65 -22.39
C THR A 554 -15.67 -9.17 -22.59
N VAL A 555 -16.30 -9.65 -21.52
CA VAL A 555 -17.69 -10.12 -21.50
C VAL A 555 -17.95 -11.20 -22.56
N GLY A 556 -17.02 -12.16 -22.70
CA GLY A 556 -17.14 -13.29 -23.63
C GLY A 556 -17.14 -12.94 -25.12
N LYS A 557 -16.52 -11.80 -25.49
CA LYS A 557 -16.50 -11.32 -26.88
C LYS A 557 -15.85 -12.28 -27.87
N VAL A 558 -14.88 -13.08 -27.43
CA VAL A 558 -14.21 -14.08 -28.30
C VAL A 558 -15.24 -15.08 -28.81
N ALA A 559 -15.92 -15.78 -27.91
CA ALA A 559 -16.93 -16.79 -28.28
C ALA A 559 -18.09 -16.16 -29.06
N PHE A 560 -18.56 -14.97 -28.63
CA PHE A 560 -19.63 -14.25 -29.33
C PHE A 560 -19.25 -13.90 -30.77
N THR A 561 -18.04 -13.41 -31.00
CA THR A 561 -17.57 -13.00 -32.34
C THR A 561 -17.31 -14.22 -33.21
N LEU A 562 -16.68 -15.27 -32.69
CA LEU A 562 -16.47 -16.52 -33.41
C LEU A 562 -17.79 -17.15 -33.87
N LYS A 563 -18.81 -17.18 -33.01
CA LYS A 563 -20.18 -17.61 -33.37
C LYS A 563 -20.74 -16.77 -34.51
N GLY A 564 -20.41 -15.47 -34.59
CA GLY A 564 -20.78 -14.61 -35.71
C GLY A 564 -20.12 -15.06 -37.03
N TYR A 565 -18.84 -15.41 -37.00
CA TYR A 565 -18.14 -15.94 -38.18
C TYR A 565 -18.71 -17.26 -38.65
N HIS A 566 -19.03 -18.20 -37.79
CA HIS A 566 -19.71 -19.43 -38.15
C HIS A 566 -21.11 -19.21 -38.78
N ALA A 567 -21.81 -18.19 -38.30
CA ALA A 567 -23.12 -17.85 -38.87
C ALA A 567 -23.03 -17.19 -40.25
N ILE A 568 -21.94 -16.47 -40.55
CA ILE A 568 -21.70 -15.81 -41.84
C ILE A 568 -21.06 -16.78 -42.84
N VAL A 569 -20.18 -17.65 -42.35
CA VAL A 569 -19.38 -18.63 -43.12
C VAL A 569 -19.63 -20.02 -42.53
N PRO A 570 -20.74 -20.69 -42.86
CA PRO A 570 -21.10 -21.98 -42.24
C PRO A 570 -20.13 -23.12 -42.55
N ASP A 571 -19.33 -22.97 -43.62
CA ASP A 571 -18.31 -23.92 -44.09
C ASP A 571 -16.90 -23.49 -43.75
N LEU A 572 -16.69 -22.75 -42.64
CA LEU A 572 -15.37 -22.44 -42.13
C LEU A 572 -14.53 -23.69 -41.99
N THR A 573 -13.31 -23.67 -42.56
CA THR A 573 -12.34 -24.75 -42.36
C THR A 573 -11.78 -24.68 -40.95
N ARG A 574 -11.26 -25.82 -40.47
CA ARG A 574 -10.57 -25.86 -39.16
C ARG A 574 -9.41 -24.89 -39.07
N GLU A 575 -8.66 -24.71 -40.13
CA GLU A 575 -7.51 -23.81 -40.21
C GLU A 575 -7.97 -22.35 -40.12
N GLU A 576 -9.02 -21.97 -40.86
CA GLU A 576 -9.61 -20.63 -40.81
C GLU A 576 -10.15 -20.32 -39.43
N GLU A 577 -10.87 -21.27 -38.82
CA GLU A 577 -11.40 -21.13 -37.46
C GLU A 577 -10.29 -20.91 -36.43
N MET A 578 -9.23 -21.73 -36.50
CA MET A 578 -8.07 -21.61 -35.59
C MET A 578 -7.38 -20.25 -35.76
N HIS A 579 -7.22 -19.77 -36.98
CA HIS A 579 -6.59 -18.47 -37.24
C HIS A 579 -7.45 -17.32 -36.72
N ILE A 580 -8.76 -17.34 -36.99
CA ILE A 580 -9.72 -16.35 -36.49
C ILE A 580 -9.73 -16.37 -34.95
N LEU A 581 -9.78 -17.56 -34.33
CA LEU A 581 -9.74 -17.69 -32.87
C LEU A 581 -8.45 -17.10 -32.28
N SER A 582 -7.31 -17.34 -32.93
CA SER A 582 -6.03 -16.78 -32.51
C SER A 582 -6.05 -15.25 -32.52
N LEU A 583 -6.57 -14.64 -33.60
CA LEU A 583 -6.70 -13.19 -33.70
C LEU A 583 -7.68 -12.61 -32.65
N LEU A 584 -8.80 -13.28 -32.41
CA LEU A 584 -9.77 -12.85 -31.41
C LEU A 584 -9.23 -12.96 -29.98
N LYS A 585 -8.40 -13.96 -29.69
CA LYS A 585 -7.68 -14.08 -28.41
C LYS A 585 -6.66 -12.95 -28.24
N GLN A 586 -5.91 -12.60 -29.27
CA GLN A 586 -5.03 -11.44 -29.25
C GLN A 586 -5.80 -10.13 -29.03
N ALA A 587 -6.95 -9.96 -29.70
CA ALA A 587 -7.84 -8.82 -29.47
C ALA A 587 -8.29 -8.74 -28.00
N ARG A 588 -8.64 -9.88 -27.39
CA ARG A 588 -9.04 -9.97 -25.98
C ARG A 588 -7.88 -9.57 -25.06
N GLU A 589 -6.70 -10.13 -25.27
CA GLU A 589 -5.52 -9.85 -24.46
C GLU A 589 -5.15 -8.34 -24.52
N GLN A 590 -5.18 -7.73 -25.68
CA GLN A 590 -4.97 -6.29 -25.81
C GLN A 590 -6.11 -5.47 -25.16
N ALA A 591 -7.34 -5.95 -25.21
CA ALA A 591 -8.51 -5.21 -24.77
C ALA A 591 -8.68 -5.14 -23.24
N ILE A 592 -8.02 -6.05 -22.47
CA ILE A 592 -8.12 -6.02 -21.00
C ILE A 592 -7.52 -4.75 -20.38
N ASP A 593 -6.64 -4.07 -21.08
CA ASP A 593 -5.96 -2.84 -20.64
C ASP A 593 -6.78 -1.57 -20.89
N TYR A 594 -8.04 -1.73 -21.33
CA TYR A 594 -8.92 -0.60 -21.60
C TYR A 594 -10.16 -0.60 -20.69
N LYS A 595 -10.51 0.59 -20.21
CA LYS A 595 -11.56 0.76 -19.18
C LYS A 595 -12.96 0.54 -19.70
N SER A 596 -13.28 1.00 -20.91
CA SER A 596 -14.65 1.08 -21.40
C SER A 596 -14.99 0.01 -22.44
N MET A 597 -16.27 -0.42 -22.46
CA MET A 597 -16.77 -1.35 -23.49
C MET A 597 -16.70 -0.80 -24.92
N LYS A 598 -16.69 0.55 -25.07
CA LYS A 598 -16.51 1.18 -26.39
C LYS A 598 -15.10 0.94 -26.91
N GLN A 599 -14.09 1.11 -26.04
CA GLN A 599 -12.68 0.86 -26.36
C GLN A 599 -12.41 -0.62 -26.63
N ILE A 600 -12.90 -1.50 -25.74
CA ILE A 600 -12.82 -2.95 -25.92
C ILE A 600 -13.42 -3.35 -27.30
N SER A 601 -14.58 -2.79 -27.66
CA SER A 601 -15.19 -3.06 -28.95
C SER A 601 -14.35 -2.54 -30.13
N ALA A 602 -13.74 -1.37 -29.99
CA ALA A 602 -12.86 -0.81 -31.03
C ALA A 602 -11.63 -1.69 -31.29
N ILE A 603 -11.02 -2.25 -30.24
CA ILE A 603 -9.93 -3.24 -30.39
C ILE A 603 -10.43 -4.46 -31.18
N PHE A 604 -11.58 -5.03 -30.81
CA PHE A 604 -12.13 -6.18 -31.51
C PHE A 604 -12.43 -5.86 -32.99
N GLU A 605 -12.89 -4.65 -33.34
CA GLU A 605 -13.11 -4.25 -34.74
C GLU A 605 -11.80 -4.24 -35.56
N ILE A 606 -10.68 -3.82 -34.97
CA ILE A 606 -9.36 -3.89 -35.62
C ILE A 606 -9.02 -5.34 -35.99
N TYR A 607 -9.15 -6.25 -35.04
CA TYR A 607 -8.82 -7.66 -35.27
C TYR A 607 -9.83 -8.38 -36.17
N LYS A 608 -11.12 -7.98 -36.13
CA LYS A 608 -12.11 -8.45 -37.10
C LYS A 608 -11.73 -8.08 -38.52
N THR A 609 -11.24 -6.86 -38.75
CA THR A 609 -10.74 -6.47 -40.05
C THR A 609 -9.61 -7.37 -40.51
N GLN A 610 -8.71 -7.77 -39.63
CA GLN A 610 -7.63 -8.73 -39.96
C GLN A 610 -8.21 -10.14 -40.28
N CYS A 611 -9.21 -10.61 -39.53
CA CYS A 611 -9.90 -11.86 -39.82
C CYS A 611 -10.57 -11.83 -41.21
N GLU A 612 -11.22 -10.72 -41.57
CA GLU A 612 -11.88 -10.54 -42.85
C GLU A 612 -10.87 -10.49 -44.03
N GLN A 613 -9.74 -9.82 -43.80
CA GLN A 613 -8.62 -9.82 -44.77
C GLN A 613 -8.04 -11.22 -44.95
N TYR A 614 -7.85 -11.96 -43.87
CA TYR A 614 -7.37 -13.33 -43.96
C TYR A 614 -8.31 -14.23 -44.77
N LEU A 615 -9.62 -14.16 -44.49
CA LEU A 615 -10.63 -14.91 -45.25
C LEU A 615 -10.62 -14.54 -46.76
N ASN A 616 -10.51 -13.24 -47.07
CA ASN A 616 -10.42 -12.78 -48.45
C ASN A 616 -9.14 -13.32 -49.13
N ASN A 617 -8.00 -13.30 -48.46
CA ASN A 617 -6.74 -13.81 -48.97
C ASN A 617 -6.77 -15.33 -49.19
N ASN A 618 -7.61 -16.07 -48.48
CA ASN A 618 -7.84 -17.49 -48.66
C ASN A 618 -8.95 -17.81 -49.70
N GLY A 619 -9.26 -16.84 -50.56
CA GLY A 619 -10.18 -17.03 -51.68
C GLY A 619 -11.67 -16.88 -51.35
N ARG A 620 -12.02 -16.45 -50.16
CA ARG A 620 -13.40 -16.16 -49.77
C ARG A 620 -13.74 -14.69 -50.13
N ASN A 621 -14.99 -14.43 -50.43
CA ASN A 621 -15.47 -13.07 -50.67
C ASN A 621 -16.30 -12.63 -49.44
N TRP A 622 -15.65 -12.03 -48.45
CA TRP A 622 -16.28 -11.62 -47.18
C TRP A 622 -17.49 -10.68 -47.43
N ARG A 623 -17.34 -9.71 -48.32
CA ARG A 623 -18.44 -8.76 -48.60
C ARG A 623 -19.71 -9.48 -49.11
N GLN A 624 -19.55 -10.46 -49.97
CA GLN A 624 -20.65 -11.23 -50.51
C GLN A 624 -21.27 -12.14 -49.44
N LEU A 625 -20.44 -12.83 -48.65
CA LEU A 625 -20.88 -13.69 -47.56
C LEU A 625 -21.67 -12.91 -46.52
N PHE A 626 -21.16 -11.77 -46.08
CA PHE A 626 -21.84 -10.91 -45.13
C PHE A 626 -23.18 -10.36 -45.67
N SER A 627 -23.20 -9.88 -46.92
CA SER A 627 -24.44 -9.41 -47.57
C SER A 627 -25.50 -10.51 -47.65
N SER A 628 -25.11 -11.72 -48.03
CA SER A 628 -26.02 -12.87 -48.10
C SER A 628 -26.59 -13.21 -46.74
N TYR A 629 -25.77 -13.24 -45.69
CA TYR A 629 -26.20 -13.44 -44.31
C TYR A 629 -27.20 -12.38 -43.85
N VAL A 630 -26.91 -11.10 -44.09
CA VAL A 630 -27.82 -10.00 -43.71
C VAL A 630 -29.19 -10.12 -44.40
N ASN A 631 -29.18 -10.45 -45.71
CA ASN A 631 -30.43 -10.63 -46.47
C ASN A 631 -31.25 -11.80 -45.98
N GLN A 632 -30.60 -12.92 -45.68
CA GLN A 632 -31.26 -14.09 -45.07
C GLN A 632 -31.90 -13.75 -43.71
N ARG A 633 -31.21 -13.00 -42.88
CA ARG A 633 -31.71 -12.54 -41.58
C ARG A 633 -32.91 -11.60 -41.70
N LYS A 634 -32.91 -10.70 -42.70
CA LYS A 634 -34.05 -9.81 -42.99
C LYS A 634 -35.28 -10.62 -43.42
N ALA A 635 -35.11 -11.50 -44.40
CA ALA A 635 -36.22 -12.38 -44.87
C ALA A 635 -36.79 -13.29 -43.78
N SER A 636 -35.92 -13.76 -42.84
CA SER A 636 -36.37 -14.58 -41.69
C SER A 636 -37.14 -13.78 -40.63
N LYS A 637 -36.89 -12.47 -40.53
CA LYS A 637 -37.61 -11.57 -39.61
C LYS A 637 -39.00 -11.21 -40.19
N GLU A 638 -39.06 -10.94 -41.48
CA GLU A 638 -40.31 -10.64 -42.17
C GLU A 638 -41.30 -11.83 -42.08
N LYS A 639 -40.81 -13.07 -42.24
CA LYS A 639 -41.63 -14.31 -42.09
C LYS A 639 -42.07 -14.62 -40.64
N LYS A 640 -41.53 -13.94 -39.63
CA LYS A 640 -41.94 -14.09 -38.22
C LYS A 640 -42.92 -13.00 -37.77
N THR A 641 -43.14 -12.00 -38.59
CA THR A 641 -44.05 -10.88 -38.33
C THR A 641 -45.37 -11.02 -39.11
N GLU A 642 -45.48 -11.98 -40.05
CA GLU A 642 -46.69 -12.50 -40.63
C GLU A 642 -47.18 -13.75 -39.83
#